data_89691b22510b80ff715e76e5ce794a14
#
_entry.id   89691b22510b80ff715e76e5ce794a14
#
_cell.length_a   1.000
_cell.length_b   1.000
_cell.length_c   1.000
_cell.angle_alpha   90.00
_cell.angle_beta   90.00
_cell.angle_gamma   90.00
#
_symmetry.space_group_name_H-M   'P 1'
#
loop_
_entity.id
_entity.type
_entity.pdbx_description
1 polymer ?
#
loop_
_entity_poly.entity_id
_entity_poly.type
_entity_poly.pdbx_seq_one_letter_code
_entity_poly.pdbx_strand_id
1 'polypeptide(L)'
;MNQKVLRTLEYNKIVERLAEYAFGADTKERCLSLLPSTSLSEITNAQQQTKDAMNRSLKKGRLDCSGIKPLSSAIRRVEIGGTMNIEELLGLCKLLETARRVKAYGRKEREDFPSDSLSELFDGLEPLSPLCDEIRRCIISVDEISDDASSNLKSIRRSIRSTGDRIHAQLNQMLNNQNVRNCLQDFVITMRNGRYCLPVKAEAKSQITGMVHDQSSSGSTLFIEPMAVVNLNNELKELSIKEQDEIAVILATLSAKAGEYIPAIETDYQILTELDFIFAKAAYALEYNGITPHFNTERKIRILKGRHPLLDAKKVVPIDISLGSDFDQLVITGPNTGGKTVSLKTVGLLTLMGQAGLPIPSGDRSELAVFDDIFADIGDEQSIEQNLSTFSSHMTNIIHILKEANEHSLVLFDELCAGTDPTEGAALAVSILSYFHSRGIRTMATTHYSEIKIYALTTGGIENACCEFDVETLSPTYRLLIGIPGKSNAFAISKKLGLSDTLIEDARTRISSNEQNFEDLLSDLEASRITIEKEQAEINRYKSEIAALKQQLKNKQEKLDESRDAILRKAKEEANQILQEAKDTADEAIRNFNKYGTTRPSIQEMEKQRTNIREKMAANEKKSSKEKDTAIYNPKVPKKLRIGDSVKVLSMNLTGTVHSLPNAKGDLFVQMGILRSQVNIKDLVLIEDAAPGSKKYAKTGAGKLKMSKSASVSTEINLIGKTVDEAIALLDKYLDDAYLAHLPSVRIVHGKGTGALRSAVQSHLKRQSYIKSFHLGEFGEGDAGVTIAEFK
;
A
#
# COMPACT_ATOMS: atom_id res chain seq x y z
N MET A 1 -31.38 0.96 -3.61
CA MET A 1 -30.65 1.00 -2.31
C MET A 1 -31.21 2.08 -1.41
N ASN A 2 -31.54 1.77 -0.15
CA ASN A 2 -32.18 2.67 0.79
C ASN A 2 -31.17 3.65 1.41
N GLN A 3 -31.51 4.94 1.48
CA GLN A 3 -30.65 5.99 2.07
C GLN A 3 -30.33 5.76 3.55
N LYS A 4 -31.23 5.13 4.30
CA LYS A 4 -30.99 4.76 5.71
C LYS A 4 -29.80 3.81 5.81
N VAL A 5 -29.74 2.79 4.95
CA VAL A 5 -28.65 1.81 4.93
C VAL A 5 -27.30 2.45 4.57
N LEU A 6 -27.28 3.38 3.59
CA LEU A 6 -26.06 4.11 3.23
C LEU A 6 -25.49 4.90 4.43
N ARG A 7 -26.34 5.48 5.25
CA ARG A 7 -25.92 6.18 6.48
C ARG A 7 -25.48 5.21 7.58
N THR A 8 -26.24 4.12 7.81
CA THR A 8 -25.91 3.09 8.82
C THR A 8 -24.54 2.46 8.54
N LEU A 9 -24.23 2.20 7.28
CA LEU A 9 -22.93 1.66 6.83
C LEU A 9 -21.86 2.75 6.61
N GLU A 10 -22.17 4.02 6.93
CA GLU A 10 -21.25 5.16 6.83
C GLU A 10 -20.74 5.45 5.41
N TYR A 11 -21.48 5.02 4.36
CA TYR A 11 -21.12 5.26 2.97
C TYR A 11 -21.11 6.77 2.61
N ASN A 12 -21.97 7.56 3.26
CA ASN A 12 -21.96 9.02 3.13
C ASN A 12 -20.58 9.63 3.46
N LYS A 13 -19.86 9.11 4.47
CA LYS A 13 -18.51 9.55 4.82
C LYS A 13 -17.49 9.20 3.74
N ILE A 14 -17.70 8.10 3.01
CA ILE A 14 -16.85 7.72 1.87
C ILE A 14 -17.00 8.71 0.73
N VAL A 15 -18.23 9.04 0.34
CA VAL A 15 -18.46 10.00 -0.76
C VAL A 15 -18.06 11.43 -0.38
N GLU A 16 -18.20 11.83 0.89
CA GLU A 16 -17.70 13.09 1.43
C GLU A 16 -16.16 13.18 1.27
N ARG A 17 -15.43 12.14 1.71
CA ARG A 17 -13.97 12.06 1.52
C ARG A 17 -13.59 12.03 0.04
N LEU A 18 -14.31 11.26 -0.78
CA LEU A 18 -14.08 11.23 -2.22
C LEU A 18 -14.19 12.62 -2.85
N ALA A 19 -15.17 13.43 -2.43
CA ALA A 19 -15.36 14.78 -2.94
C ALA A 19 -14.18 15.73 -2.63
N GLU A 20 -13.39 15.47 -1.59
CA GLU A 20 -12.17 16.23 -1.29
C GLU A 20 -11.08 16.07 -2.35
N TYR A 21 -11.11 14.96 -3.10
CA TYR A 21 -10.16 14.67 -4.19
C TYR A 21 -10.59 15.26 -5.54
N ALA A 22 -11.81 15.73 -5.69
CA ALA A 22 -12.31 16.35 -6.91
C ALA A 22 -11.92 17.84 -6.97
N PHE A 23 -11.53 18.31 -8.16
CA PHE A 23 -11.21 19.73 -8.40
C PHE A 23 -12.43 20.57 -8.77
N GLY A 24 -13.27 20.08 -9.69
CA GLY A 24 -14.45 20.77 -10.19
C GLY A 24 -15.60 20.80 -9.18
N ALA A 25 -16.41 21.85 -9.18
CA ALA A 25 -17.62 21.94 -8.35
C ALA A 25 -18.65 20.87 -8.73
N ASP A 26 -18.92 20.71 -10.03
CA ASP A 26 -19.86 19.70 -10.53
C ASP A 26 -19.34 18.28 -10.27
N THR A 27 -18.02 18.08 -10.32
CA THR A 27 -17.39 16.81 -9.96
C THR A 27 -17.59 16.48 -8.47
N LYS A 28 -17.48 17.48 -7.60
CA LYS A 28 -17.73 17.30 -6.16
C LYS A 28 -19.17 16.92 -5.88
N GLU A 29 -20.12 17.58 -6.54
CA GLU A 29 -21.54 17.25 -6.42
C GLU A 29 -21.82 15.83 -6.92
N ARG A 30 -21.20 15.43 -8.04
CA ARG A 30 -21.28 14.07 -8.58
C ARG A 30 -20.68 13.04 -7.61
N CYS A 31 -19.56 13.35 -6.95
CA CYS A 31 -19.00 12.49 -5.91
C CYS A 31 -19.97 12.30 -4.73
N LEU A 32 -20.58 13.39 -4.26
CA LEU A 32 -21.55 13.34 -3.15
C LEU A 32 -22.83 12.59 -3.50
N SER A 33 -23.23 12.63 -4.77
CA SER A 33 -24.41 11.92 -5.29
C SER A 33 -24.12 10.51 -5.81
N LEU A 34 -22.88 10.02 -5.67
CA LEU A 34 -22.50 8.69 -6.14
C LEU A 34 -23.26 7.59 -5.40
N LEU A 35 -24.02 6.80 -6.15
CA LEU A 35 -24.76 5.65 -5.65
C LEU A 35 -24.15 4.34 -6.20
N PRO A 36 -24.21 3.24 -5.44
CA PRO A 36 -23.84 1.92 -5.93
C PRO A 36 -24.74 1.47 -7.08
N SER A 37 -24.16 0.95 -8.17
CA SER A 37 -24.91 0.38 -9.29
C SER A 37 -25.25 -1.09 -9.03
N THR A 38 -26.32 -1.57 -9.65
CA THR A 38 -26.73 -2.98 -9.66
C THR A 38 -26.39 -3.66 -11.01
N SER A 39 -25.85 -2.92 -11.96
CA SER A 39 -25.43 -3.41 -13.27
C SER A 39 -23.99 -3.89 -13.25
N LEU A 40 -23.74 -5.19 -13.44
CA LEU A 40 -22.41 -5.76 -13.49
C LEU A 40 -21.52 -5.08 -14.54
N SER A 41 -22.07 -4.74 -15.70
CA SER A 41 -21.33 -4.06 -16.76
C SER A 41 -20.87 -2.66 -16.38
N GLU A 42 -21.75 -1.87 -15.75
CA GLU A 42 -21.41 -0.53 -15.25
C GLU A 42 -20.35 -0.59 -14.14
N ILE A 43 -20.53 -1.52 -13.18
CA ILE A 43 -19.59 -1.73 -12.08
C ILE A 43 -18.20 -2.10 -12.65
N THR A 44 -18.16 -3.08 -13.55
CA THR A 44 -16.89 -3.56 -14.13
C THR A 44 -16.19 -2.47 -14.92
N ASN A 45 -16.94 -1.69 -15.72
CA ASN A 45 -16.39 -0.56 -16.46
C ASN A 45 -15.84 0.53 -15.52
N ALA A 46 -16.62 0.91 -14.50
CA ALA A 46 -16.20 1.92 -13.53
C ALA A 46 -14.96 1.48 -12.73
N GLN A 47 -14.89 0.20 -12.33
CA GLN A 47 -13.72 -0.39 -11.67
C GLN A 47 -12.50 -0.40 -12.60
N GLN A 48 -12.68 -0.76 -13.88
CA GLN A 48 -11.57 -0.77 -14.83
C GLN A 48 -11.04 0.64 -15.10
N GLN A 49 -11.92 1.62 -15.28
CA GLN A 49 -11.54 3.03 -15.44
C GLN A 49 -10.75 3.54 -14.23
N THR A 50 -11.24 3.24 -13.01
CA THR A 50 -10.55 3.64 -11.78
C THR A 50 -9.18 2.97 -11.66
N LYS A 51 -9.06 1.68 -12.00
CA LYS A 51 -7.81 0.93 -12.03
C LYS A 51 -6.80 1.53 -13.02
N ASP A 52 -7.25 1.87 -14.22
CA ASP A 52 -6.40 2.47 -15.25
C ASP A 52 -5.93 3.87 -14.82
N ALA A 53 -6.80 4.67 -14.18
CA ALA A 53 -6.45 5.95 -13.60
C ALA A 53 -5.42 5.82 -12.46
N MET A 54 -5.56 4.81 -11.59
CA MET A 54 -4.56 4.50 -10.56
C MET A 54 -3.20 4.16 -11.20
N ASN A 55 -3.19 3.29 -12.20
CA ASN A 55 -1.97 2.91 -12.92
C ASN A 55 -1.29 4.10 -13.59
N ARG A 56 -2.07 5.00 -14.22
CA ARG A 56 -1.56 6.24 -14.79
C ARG A 56 -1.01 7.18 -13.72
N SER A 57 -1.73 7.34 -12.59
CA SER A 57 -1.31 8.19 -11.48
C SER A 57 -0.01 7.71 -10.84
N LEU A 58 0.20 6.39 -10.71
CA LEU A 58 1.45 5.82 -10.20
C LEU A 58 2.64 6.04 -11.14
N LYS A 59 2.41 6.10 -12.47
CA LYS A 59 3.47 6.28 -13.46
C LYS A 59 3.79 7.74 -13.77
N LYS A 60 2.77 8.59 -13.89
CA LYS A 60 2.87 9.97 -14.38
C LYS A 60 2.56 11.03 -13.32
N GLY A 61 2.21 10.60 -12.09
CA GLY A 61 1.69 11.50 -11.06
C GLY A 61 0.19 11.79 -11.21
N ARG A 62 -0.37 12.49 -10.24
CA ARG A 62 -1.80 12.84 -10.21
C ARG A 62 -2.16 13.77 -11.37
N LEU A 63 -3.29 13.49 -12.02
CA LEU A 63 -3.86 14.38 -13.04
C LEU A 63 -4.32 15.68 -12.36
N ASP A 64 -3.91 16.82 -12.92
CA ASP A 64 -4.34 18.16 -12.46
C ASP A 64 -5.46 18.71 -13.32
N CYS A 65 -6.66 18.71 -12.77
CA CYS A 65 -7.88 19.28 -13.36
C CYS A 65 -8.25 20.65 -12.73
N SER A 66 -7.31 21.32 -12.08
CA SER A 66 -7.53 22.62 -11.42
C SER A 66 -7.77 23.74 -12.45
N GLY A 67 -8.93 24.00 -12.82
CA GLY A 67 -9.29 25.03 -13.82
C GLY A 67 -10.67 24.81 -14.38
N ILE A 68 -11.28 23.69 -14.05
CA ILE A 68 -12.66 23.39 -14.43
C ILE A 68 -13.59 24.26 -13.59
N LYS A 69 -14.25 25.21 -14.25
CA LYS A 69 -15.33 26.02 -13.67
C LYS A 69 -16.61 25.81 -14.48
N PRO A 70 -17.77 25.79 -13.83
CA PRO A 70 -19.03 25.67 -14.56
C PRO A 70 -19.23 26.91 -15.48
N LEU A 71 -19.42 26.66 -16.77
CA LEU A 71 -19.60 27.68 -17.79
C LEU A 71 -20.98 27.60 -18.43
N SER A 72 -21.86 26.71 -17.98
CA SER A 72 -23.19 26.45 -18.60
C SER A 72 -24.08 27.70 -18.72
N SER A 73 -24.07 28.59 -17.73
CA SER A 73 -24.82 29.84 -17.77
C SER A 73 -24.25 30.83 -18.79
N ALA A 74 -22.93 30.90 -18.91
CA ALA A 74 -22.26 31.78 -19.89
C ALA A 74 -22.44 31.23 -21.30
N ILE A 75 -22.35 29.94 -21.52
CA ILE A 75 -22.57 29.26 -22.80
C ILE A 75 -24.00 29.53 -23.30
N ARG A 76 -25.02 29.25 -22.48
CA ARG A 76 -26.43 29.53 -22.85
C ARG A 76 -26.69 30.98 -23.23
N ARG A 77 -25.99 31.91 -22.57
CA ARG A 77 -26.13 33.34 -22.90
C ARG A 77 -25.53 33.67 -24.27
N VAL A 78 -24.40 33.06 -24.61
CA VAL A 78 -23.76 33.21 -25.93
C VAL A 78 -24.62 32.58 -27.05
N GLU A 79 -25.25 31.45 -26.84
CA GLU A 79 -26.15 30.78 -27.77
C GLU A 79 -27.32 31.68 -28.20
N ILE A 80 -27.81 32.51 -27.28
CA ILE A 80 -28.89 33.48 -27.59
C ILE A 80 -28.35 34.86 -28.03
N GLY A 81 -27.06 34.94 -28.39
CA GLY A 81 -26.43 36.17 -28.89
C GLY A 81 -25.98 37.15 -27.80
N GLY A 82 -25.93 36.74 -26.54
CA GLY A 82 -25.35 37.52 -25.44
C GLY A 82 -23.82 37.43 -25.38
N THR A 83 -23.24 38.20 -24.45
CA THR A 83 -21.80 38.31 -24.29
C THR A 83 -21.32 37.70 -22.97
N MET A 84 -20.13 37.12 -22.95
CA MET A 84 -19.39 36.72 -21.75
C MET A 84 -18.70 37.93 -21.15
N ASN A 85 -18.60 37.96 -19.82
CA ASN A 85 -17.78 38.93 -19.12
C ASN A 85 -16.32 38.50 -19.10
N ILE A 86 -15.43 39.33 -18.55
CA ILE A 86 -13.98 39.08 -18.48
C ILE A 86 -13.67 37.79 -17.66
N GLU A 87 -14.33 37.61 -16.52
CA GLU A 87 -14.12 36.43 -15.68
C GLU A 87 -14.52 35.12 -16.36
N GLU A 88 -15.63 35.13 -17.11
CA GLU A 88 -16.15 33.99 -17.87
C GLU A 88 -15.21 33.62 -19.03
N LEU A 89 -14.71 34.65 -19.80
CA LEU A 89 -13.73 34.40 -20.85
C LEU A 89 -12.40 33.89 -20.31
N LEU A 90 -11.93 34.41 -19.18
CA LEU A 90 -10.75 33.86 -18.48
C LEU A 90 -11.01 32.45 -17.91
N GLY A 91 -12.24 32.17 -17.45
CA GLY A 91 -12.69 30.85 -17.05
C GLY A 91 -12.65 29.87 -18.21
N LEU A 92 -13.17 30.27 -19.39
CA LEU A 92 -13.08 29.49 -20.62
C LEU A 92 -11.63 29.21 -21.01
N CYS A 93 -10.77 30.24 -20.97
CA CYS A 93 -9.36 30.07 -21.28
C CYS A 93 -8.69 29.02 -20.32
N LYS A 94 -8.98 29.10 -19.03
CA LYS A 94 -8.48 28.08 -18.05
C LYS A 94 -8.98 26.69 -18.35
N LEU A 95 -10.25 26.54 -18.78
CA LEU A 95 -10.80 25.26 -19.21
C LEU A 95 -10.00 24.69 -20.40
N LEU A 96 -9.79 25.51 -21.46
CA LEU A 96 -9.06 25.08 -22.65
C LEU A 96 -7.58 24.78 -22.37
N GLU A 97 -6.93 25.56 -21.50
CA GLU A 97 -5.57 25.28 -21.02
C GLU A 97 -5.53 23.95 -20.24
N THR A 98 -6.55 23.67 -19.43
CA THR A 98 -6.69 22.40 -18.72
C THR A 98 -6.90 21.25 -19.71
N ALA A 99 -7.77 21.43 -20.72
CA ALA A 99 -7.95 20.43 -21.78
C ALA A 99 -6.64 20.12 -22.50
N ARG A 100 -5.84 21.14 -22.83
CA ARG A 100 -4.51 20.97 -23.44
C ARG A 100 -3.56 20.18 -22.54
N ARG A 101 -3.51 20.53 -21.25
CA ARG A 101 -2.65 19.84 -20.25
C ARG A 101 -3.08 18.40 -20.04
N VAL A 102 -4.38 18.16 -19.91
CA VAL A 102 -4.96 16.83 -19.71
C VAL A 102 -4.78 15.96 -20.96
N LYS A 103 -4.99 16.50 -22.17
CA LYS A 103 -4.71 15.80 -23.42
C LYS A 103 -3.22 15.40 -23.52
N ALA A 104 -2.31 16.29 -23.13
CA ALA A 104 -0.88 15.99 -23.10
C ALA A 104 -0.54 14.87 -22.10
N TYR A 105 -1.17 14.86 -20.92
CA TYR A 105 -1.04 13.79 -19.95
C TYR A 105 -1.52 12.44 -20.52
N GLY A 106 -2.59 12.43 -21.32
CA GLY A 106 -3.15 11.24 -21.97
C GLY A 106 -2.21 10.61 -23.01
N ARG A 107 -1.29 11.38 -23.62
CA ARG A 107 -0.39 10.89 -24.67
C ARG A 107 0.45 9.71 -24.21
N LYS A 108 0.58 8.72 -25.08
CA LYS A 108 1.43 7.54 -24.88
C LYS A 108 2.90 7.93 -24.94
N GLU A 109 3.71 7.44 -24.04
CA GLU A 109 5.16 7.68 -24.06
C GLU A 109 5.88 6.79 -25.10
N ARG A 110 5.27 5.64 -25.46
CA ARG A 110 5.77 4.70 -26.47
C ARG A 110 4.60 4.10 -27.24
N GLU A 111 4.78 3.82 -28.51
CA GLU A 111 3.75 3.20 -29.38
C GLU A 111 3.32 1.80 -28.92
N ASP A 112 4.15 1.08 -28.15
CA ASP A 112 3.90 -0.28 -27.68
C ASP A 112 2.97 -0.39 -26.45
N PHE A 113 2.47 0.72 -25.89
CA PHE A 113 1.53 0.64 -24.78
C PHE A 113 0.10 0.41 -25.31
N PRO A 114 -0.59 -0.65 -24.87
CA PRO A 114 -1.98 -0.88 -25.24
C PRO A 114 -2.85 0.31 -24.80
N SER A 115 -3.87 0.62 -25.58
CA SER A 115 -4.91 1.58 -25.18
C SER A 115 -5.62 1.02 -23.94
N ASP A 116 -5.86 1.87 -22.95
CA ASP A 116 -6.66 1.56 -21.78
C ASP A 116 -8.08 2.15 -21.91
N SER A 117 -8.95 1.90 -20.93
CA SER A 117 -10.33 2.37 -20.92
C SER A 117 -10.50 3.90 -20.92
N LEU A 118 -9.43 4.65 -20.66
CA LEU A 118 -9.45 6.11 -20.59
C LEU A 118 -8.94 6.77 -21.88
N SER A 119 -8.33 6.01 -22.78
CA SER A 119 -7.66 6.56 -23.97
C SER A 119 -8.62 7.37 -24.86
N GLU A 120 -9.84 6.90 -25.08
CA GLU A 120 -10.85 7.60 -25.88
C GLU A 120 -11.24 8.96 -25.27
N LEU A 121 -11.32 9.06 -23.94
CA LEU A 121 -11.61 10.33 -23.26
C LEU A 121 -10.49 11.35 -23.48
N PHE A 122 -9.22 10.94 -23.37
CA PHE A 122 -8.10 11.84 -23.61
C PHE A 122 -8.00 12.27 -25.08
N ASP A 123 -8.29 11.39 -26.02
CA ASP A 123 -8.24 11.66 -27.45
C ASP A 123 -9.38 12.59 -27.89
N GLY A 124 -10.55 12.50 -27.24
CA GLY A 124 -11.72 13.31 -27.53
C GLY A 124 -11.61 14.80 -27.13
N LEU A 125 -10.60 15.18 -26.35
CA LEU A 125 -10.40 16.59 -25.97
C LEU A 125 -9.93 17.45 -27.14
N GLU A 126 -10.50 18.64 -27.30
CA GLU A 126 -10.16 19.66 -28.34
C GLU A 126 -9.67 20.95 -27.66
N PRO A 127 -8.38 21.16 -27.41
CA PRO A 127 -7.87 22.26 -26.58
C PRO A 127 -8.08 23.69 -27.18
N LEU A 128 -8.61 23.84 -28.39
CA LEU A 128 -8.89 25.10 -29.07
C LEU A 128 -7.85 26.20 -28.83
N SER A 129 -6.56 25.83 -28.93
CA SER A 129 -5.43 26.72 -28.57
C SER A 129 -5.49 28.10 -29.23
N PRO A 130 -5.91 28.26 -30.52
CA PRO A 130 -6.01 29.58 -31.14
C PRO A 130 -7.01 30.50 -30.43
N LEU A 131 -8.13 29.96 -29.96
CA LEU A 131 -9.16 30.74 -29.22
C LEU A 131 -8.59 31.16 -27.85
N CYS A 132 -7.94 30.24 -27.15
CA CYS A 132 -7.31 30.53 -25.86
C CYS A 132 -6.21 31.59 -25.98
N ASP A 133 -5.35 31.51 -26.98
CA ASP A 133 -4.27 32.48 -27.23
C ASP A 133 -4.82 33.86 -27.57
N GLU A 134 -5.93 33.93 -28.32
CA GLU A 134 -6.59 35.19 -28.63
C GLU A 134 -7.23 35.84 -27.41
N ILE A 135 -7.92 35.06 -26.56
CA ILE A 135 -8.48 35.57 -25.29
C ILE A 135 -7.33 36.10 -24.40
N ARG A 136 -6.22 35.37 -24.28
CA ARG A 136 -5.06 35.80 -23.49
C ARG A 136 -4.35 37.04 -24.03
N ARG A 137 -4.33 37.20 -25.36
CA ARG A 137 -3.81 38.42 -26.01
C ARG A 137 -4.62 39.63 -25.64
N CYS A 138 -5.96 39.48 -25.58
CA CYS A 138 -6.89 40.58 -25.31
C CYS A 138 -7.09 40.86 -23.81
N ILE A 139 -7.06 39.82 -22.95
CA ILE A 139 -7.39 39.95 -21.54
C ILE A 139 -6.18 39.51 -20.69
N ILE A 140 -5.60 40.46 -19.95
CA ILE A 140 -4.43 40.21 -19.07
C ILE A 140 -4.87 39.68 -17.71
N SER A 141 -5.84 40.36 -17.10
CA SER A 141 -6.41 40.00 -15.79
C SER A 141 -7.91 40.32 -15.71
N VAL A 142 -8.54 40.03 -14.60
CA VAL A 142 -9.96 40.34 -14.34
C VAL A 142 -10.23 41.84 -14.46
N ASP A 143 -9.26 42.68 -14.11
CA ASP A 143 -9.41 44.14 -14.08
C ASP A 143 -8.74 44.84 -15.29
N GLU A 144 -8.04 44.06 -16.15
CA GLU A 144 -7.22 44.67 -17.20
C GLU A 144 -7.37 43.99 -18.57
N ILE A 145 -7.76 44.80 -19.55
CA ILE A 145 -7.75 44.45 -20.97
C ILE A 145 -6.50 45.04 -21.60
N SER A 146 -5.81 44.25 -22.41
CA SER A 146 -4.59 44.66 -23.12
C SER A 146 -4.80 45.85 -24.05
N ASP A 147 -3.84 46.77 -24.13
CA ASP A 147 -3.84 47.83 -25.18
C ASP A 147 -3.78 47.22 -26.60
N ASP A 148 -3.24 46.02 -26.74
CA ASP A 148 -3.13 45.30 -28.01
C ASP A 148 -4.39 44.47 -28.34
N ALA A 149 -5.44 44.51 -27.50
CA ALA A 149 -6.71 43.86 -27.78
C ALA A 149 -7.37 44.40 -29.07
N SER A 150 -7.36 45.74 -29.28
CA SER A 150 -7.73 46.37 -30.56
C SER A 150 -6.88 47.61 -30.82
N SER A 151 -6.70 47.96 -32.11
CA SER A 151 -6.04 49.21 -32.51
C SER A 151 -6.79 50.44 -32.03
N ASN A 152 -8.12 50.35 -31.94
CA ASN A 152 -9.00 51.42 -31.50
C ASN A 152 -8.85 51.66 -29.99
N LEU A 153 -8.85 50.64 -29.16
CA LEU A 153 -8.60 50.74 -27.70
C LEU A 153 -7.25 51.36 -27.41
N LYS A 154 -6.21 50.95 -28.13
CA LYS A 154 -4.87 51.54 -28.01
C LYS A 154 -4.83 53.00 -28.32
N SER A 155 -5.55 53.43 -29.39
CA SER A 155 -5.69 54.86 -29.77
C SER A 155 -6.45 55.66 -28.72
N ILE A 156 -7.58 55.14 -28.22
CA ILE A 156 -8.40 55.79 -27.18
C ILE A 156 -7.58 55.99 -25.91
N ARG A 157 -6.90 54.95 -25.44
CA ARG A 157 -6.04 55.02 -24.22
C ARG A 157 -4.87 55.96 -24.36
N ARG A 158 -4.30 56.04 -25.60
CA ARG A 158 -3.24 57.06 -25.89
C ARG A 158 -3.83 58.45 -25.76
N SER A 159 -5.05 58.68 -26.28
CA SER A 159 -5.74 59.97 -26.19
C SER A 159 -6.10 60.30 -24.75
N ILE A 160 -6.56 59.36 -23.95
CA ILE A 160 -6.83 59.53 -22.52
C ILE A 160 -5.57 60.01 -21.79
N ARG A 161 -4.42 59.32 -22.00
CA ARG A 161 -3.14 59.73 -21.40
C ARG A 161 -2.73 61.13 -21.83
N SER A 162 -2.79 61.42 -23.14
CA SER A 162 -2.44 62.73 -23.68
C SER A 162 -3.34 63.87 -23.15
N THR A 163 -4.65 63.63 -23.03
CA THR A 163 -5.59 64.60 -22.47
C THR A 163 -5.39 64.79 -21.00
N GLY A 164 -5.09 63.69 -20.23
CA GLY A 164 -4.71 63.75 -18.85
C GLY A 164 -3.42 64.60 -18.62
N ASP A 165 -2.38 64.38 -19.43
CA ASP A 165 -1.16 65.15 -19.39
C ASP A 165 -1.39 66.66 -19.64
N ARG A 166 -2.25 66.98 -20.60
CA ARG A 166 -2.68 68.36 -20.90
C ARG A 166 -3.40 69.00 -19.70
N ILE A 167 -4.31 68.27 -19.02
CA ILE A 167 -5.00 68.73 -17.83
C ILE A 167 -3.99 69.01 -16.71
N HIS A 168 -3.09 68.06 -16.47
CA HIS A 168 -2.05 68.21 -15.46
C HIS A 168 -1.15 69.38 -15.75
N ALA A 169 -0.73 69.62 -16.99
CA ALA A 169 0.09 70.76 -17.40
C ALA A 169 -0.63 72.10 -17.12
N GLN A 170 -1.91 72.19 -17.49
CA GLN A 170 -2.70 73.39 -17.25
C GLN A 170 -2.96 73.64 -15.76
N LEU A 171 -3.29 72.64 -14.98
CA LEU A 171 -3.50 72.79 -13.56
C LEU A 171 -2.19 73.11 -12.83
N ASN A 172 -1.07 72.56 -13.21
CA ASN A 172 0.26 72.90 -12.67
C ASN A 172 0.65 74.33 -13.01
N GLN A 173 0.33 74.82 -14.21
CA GLN A 173 0.52 76.24 -14.54
C GLN A 173 -0.30 77.15 -13.62
N MET A 174 -1.54 76.74 -13.28
CA MET A 174 -2.39 77.49 -12.33
C MET A 174 -1.83 77.40 -10.90
N LEU A 175 -1.34 76.25 -10.44
CA LEU A 175 -0.68 76.07 -9.12
C LEU A 175 0.60 76.89 -8.96
N ASN A 176 1.27 77.25 -10.04
CA ASN A 176 2.44 78.13 -10.06
C ASN A 176 2.11 79.62 -10.07
N ASN A 177 0.84 80.01 -10.35
CA ASN A 177 0.38 81.38 -10.32
C ASN A 177 0.12 81.85 -8.87
N GLN A 178 0.84 82.87 -8.38
CA GLN A 178 0.80 83.37 -7.03
C GLN A 178 -0.64 83.77 -6.57
N ASN A 179 -1.44 84.34 -7.46
CA ASN A 179 -2.81 84.77 -7.14
C ASN A 179 -3.72 83.51 -6.91
N VAL A 180 -3.59 82.49 -7.70
CA VAL A 180 -4.35 81.24 -7.56
C VAL A 180 -3.89 80.48 -6.30
N ARG A 181 -2.61 80.48 -6.03
CA ARG A 181 -1.99 79.80 -4.91
C ARG A 181 -2.52 80.27 -3.56
N ASN A 182 -2.75 81.59 -3.41
CA ASN A 182 -3.33 82.19 -2.19
C ASN A 182 -4.78 81.73 -1.93
N CYS A 183 -5.49 81.32 -2.94
CA CYS A 183 -6.88 80.86 -2.87
C CYS A 183 -7.00 79.36 -2.54
N LEU A 184 -5.91 78.60 -2.65
CA LEU A 184 -5.93 77.17 -2.47
C LEU A 184 -5.77 76.78 -0.99
N GLN A 185 -6.45 75.72 -0.58
CA GLN A 185 -6.30 75.11 0.73
C GLN A 185 -5.05 74.21 0.74
N ASP A 186 -4.84 73.44 -0.32
CA ASP A 186 -3.66 72.56 -0.54
C ASP A 186 -3.17 72.71 -1.97
N PHE A 187 -1.84 72.50 -2.21
CA PHE A 187 -1.21 72.68 -3.55
C PHE A 187 -1.14 71.33 -4.28
N VAL A 188 -2.30 70.63 -4.34
CA VAL A 188 -2.38 69.31 -4.97
C VAL A 188 -3.52 69.31 -6.01
N ILE A 189 -3.33 68.56 -7.07
CA ILE A 189 -4.39 68.25 -8.03
C ILE A 189 -5.19 67.08 -7.48
N THR A 190 -6.49 67.20 -7.34
CA THR A 190 -7.39 66.15 -6.84
C THR A 190 -8.39 65.73 -7.90
N MET A 191 -8.87 64.50 -7.77
CA MET A 191 -9.99 64.03 -8.63
C MET A 191 -11.27 63.95 -7.78
N ARG A 192 -12.37 64.51 -8.27
CA ARG A 192 -13.71 64.46 -7.66
C ARG A 192 -14.72 64.15 -8.76
N ASN A 193 -15.55 63.10 -8.52
CA ASN A 193 -16.56 62.67 -9.50
C ASN A 193 -15.99 62.40 -10.91
N GLY A 194 -14.75 61.88 -10.99
CA GLY A 194 -14.06 61.61 -12.25
C GLY A 194 -13.52 62.85 -12.96
N ARG A 195 -13.44 64.01 -12.30
CA ARG A 195 -12.91 65.24 -12.84
C ARG A 195 -11.73 65.77 -12.02
N TYR A 196 -10.76 66.34 -12.71
CA TYR A 196 -9.61 66.99 -12.07
C TYR A 196 -10.03 68.35 -11.55
N CYS A 197 -9.81 68.56 -10.26
CA CYS A 197 -10.19 69.76 -9.50
C CYS A 197 -9.02 70.26 -8.63
N LEU A 198 -9.13 71.55 -8.27
CA LEU A 198 -8.25 72.16 -7.27
C LEU A 198 -9.01 72.38 -5.95
N PRO A 199 -8.36 72.06 -4.77
CA PRO A 199 -8.95 72.35 -3.46
C PRO A 199 -8.84 73.81 -3.09
N VAL A 200 -9.96 74.56 -3.18
CA VAL A 200 -10.05 76.01 -2.99
C VAL A 200 -10.66 76.30 -1.62
N LYS A 201 -10.19 77.30 -0.92
CA LYS A 201 -10.78 77.80 0.32
C LYS A 201 -12.22 78.30 0.00
N ALA A 202 -13.18 77.97 0.84
CA ALA A 202 -14.56 78.36 0.62
C ALA A 202 -14.77 79.89 0.49
N GLU A 203 -13.98 80.69 1.24
CA GLU A 203 -13.96 82.14 1.18
C GLU A 203 -13.39 82.69 -0.12
N ALA A 204 -12.54 81.98 -0.81
CA ALA A 204 -11.89 82.39 -2.06
C ALA A 204 -12.63 81.85 -3.34
N LYS A 205 -13.84 81.29 -3.22
CA LYS A 205 -14.63 80.72 -4.32
C LYS A 205 -14.81 81.68 -5.50
N SER A 206 -15.04 82.99 -5.24
CA SER A 206 -15.24 83.99 -6.26
C SER A 206 -14.00 84.37 -7.06
N GLN A 207 -12.82 84.02 -6.60
CA GLN A 207 -11.57 84.36 -7.26
C GLN A 207 -11.11 83.29 -8.28
N ILE A 208 -11.65 82.07 -8.19
CA ILE A 208 -11.36 81.02 -9.15
C ILE A 208 -12.63 80.69 -9.97
N THR A 209 -12.60 81.10 -11.20
CA THR A 209 -13.72 80.79 -12.13
C THR A 209 -13.74 79.29 -12.49
N GLY A 210 -14.80 78.61 -12.06
CA GLY A 210 -14.95 77.18 -12.29
C GLY A 210 -16.21 76.58 -11.68
N MET A 211 -16.38 75.28 -11.83
CA MET A 211 -17.51 74.50 -11.30
C MET A 211 -17.13 73.81 -10.01
N VAL A 212 -17.98 73.87 -8.99
CA VAL A 212 -17.80 73.12 -7.74
C VAL A 212 -18.34 71.74 -7.92
N HIS A 213 -17.52 70.69 -7.72
CA HIS A 213 -17.92 69.33 -7.85
C HIS A 213 -18.08 68.61 -6.50
N ASP A 214 -17.40 69.11 -5.47
CA ASP A 214 -17.47 68.52 -4.15
C ASP A 214 -17.07 69.57 -3.08
N GLN A 215 -17.41 69.24 -1.82
CA GLN A 215 -17.04 70.04 -0.65
C GLN A 215 -16.52 69.19 0.49
N SER A 216 -15.53 69.65 1.23
CA SER A 216 -15.04 68.93 2.42
C SER A 216 -16.15 68.85 3.46
N SER A 217 -16.08 67.82 4.34
CA SER A 217 -17.04 67.59 5.42
C SER A 217 -17.14 68.79 6.41
N SER A 218 -16.10 69.58 6.54
CA SER A 218 -16.12 70.82 7.32
C SER A 218 -16.64 72.05 6.57
N GLY A 219 -16.92 71.95 5.28
CA GLY A 219 -17.34 73.07 4.45
C GLY A 219 -16.24 74.11 4.12
N SER A 220 -15.02 73.95 4.66
CA SER A 220 -13.93 74.91 4.49
C SER A 220 -13.19 74.81 3.14
N THR A 221 -13.33 73.70 2.43
CA THR A 221 -12.66 73.46 1.13
C THR A 221 -13.66 73.12 0.09
N LEU A 222 -13.62 73.77 -1.03
CA LEU A 222 -14.40 73.48 -2.24
C LEU A 222 -13.50 72.84 -3.30
N PHE A 223 -13.91 71.74 -3.86
CA PHE A 223 -13.22 71.11 -4.99
C PHE A 223 -13.77 71.74 -6.30
N ILE A 224 -12.99 72.67 -6.85
CA ILE A 224 -13.40 73.43 -8.04
C ILE A 224 -12.68 72.89 -9.25
N GLU A 225 -13.42 72.59 -10.29
CA GLU A 225 -12.92 72.36 -11.62
C GLU A 225 -12.76 73.75 -12.31
N PRO A 226 -11.50 74.20 -12.56
CA PRO A 226 -11.30 75.47 -13.22
C PRO A 226 -11.83 75.47 -14.65
N MET A 227 -12.39 76.58 -15.08
CA MET A 227 -12.97 76.73 -16.41
C MET A 227 -11.95 76.41 -17.52
N ALA A 228 -10.67 76.62 -17.26
CA ALA A 228 -9.58 76.32 -18.18
C ALA A 228 -9.48 74.87 -18.57
N VAL A 229 -9.91 73.93 -17.66
CA VAL A 229 -9.80 72.46 -17.87
C VAL A 229 -11.15 71.80 -18.11
N VAL A 230 -12.28 72.49 -18.05
CA VAL A 230 -13.64 71.92 -18.25
C VAL A 230 -13.76 71.15 -19.55
N ASN A 231 -13.32 71.73 -20.64
CA ASN A 231 -13.37 71.07 -21.96
C ASN A 231 -12.50 69.82 -22.02
N LEU A 232 -11.32 69.86 -21.38
CA LEU A 232 -10.43 68.72 -21.33
C LEU A 232 -10.98 67.62 -20.42
N ASN A 233 -11.58 67.96 -19.28
CA ASN A 233 -12.29 66.99 -18.44
C ASN A 233 -13.53 66.40 -19.15
N ASN A 234 -14.24 67.18 -19.97
CA ASN A 234 -15.32 66.66 -20.79
C ASN A 234 -14.80 65.68 -21.86
N GLU A 235 -13.70 66.07 -22.56
CA GLU A 235 -13.02 65.20 -23.54
C GLU A 235 -12.54 63.90 -22.88
N LEU A 236 -11.94 63.96 -21.67
CA LEU A 236 -11.53 62.82 -20.91
C LEU A 236 -12.71 61.92 -20.58
N LYS A 237 -13.84 62.45 -20.16
CA LYS A 237 -15.08 61.70 -19.89
C LYS A 237 -15.65 61.03 -21.12
N GLU A 238 -15.69 61.69 -22.26
CA GLU A 238 -16.09 61.12 -23.52
C GLU A 238 -15.15 59.99 -23.96
N LEU A 239 -13.85 60.16 -23.81
CA LEU A 239 -12.87 59.12 -24.12
C LEU A 239 -13.02 57.90 -23.17
N SER A 240 -13.33 58.13 -21.90
CA SER A 240 -13.61 57.07 -20.95
C SER A 240 -14.86 56.25 -21.30
N ILE A 241 -15.92 56.90 -21.81
CA ILE A 241 -17.11 56.21 -22.32
C ILE A 241 -16.75 55.39 -23.56
N LYS A 242 -16.02 55.99 -24.52
CA LYS A 242 -15.56 55.29 -25.73
C LYS A 242 -14.67 54.09 -25.40
N GLU A 243 -13.85 54.18 -24.33
CA GLU A 243 -13.06 53.04 -23.83
C GLU A 243 -13.99 51.90 -23.37
N GLN A 244 -15.03 52.20 -22.56
CA GLN A 244 -15.99 51.18 -22.10
C GLN A 244 -16.76 50.59 -23.26
N ASP A 245 -17.22 51.39 -24.22
CA ASP A 245 -17.90 50.90 -25.42
C ASP A 245 -17.01 49.98 -26.26
N GLU A 246 -15.73 50.33 -26.42
CA GLU A 246 -14.78 49.52 -27.18
C GLU A 246 -14.47 48.20 -26.43
N ILE A 247 -14.35 48.24 -25.11
CA ILE A 247 -14.22 47.02 -24.28
C ILE A 247 -15.42 46.11 -24.48
N ALA A 248 -16.64 46.66 -24.52
CA ALA A 248 -17.84 45.87 -24.78
C ALA A 248 -17.80 45.20 -26.16
N VAL A 249 -17.32 45.92 -27.19
CA VAL A 249 -17.15 45.39 -28.56
C VAL A 249 -16.11 44.25 -28.57
N ILE A 250 -14.97 44.41 -27.85
CA ILE A 250 -13.94 43.39 -27.76
C ILE A 250 -14.51 42.11 -27.10
N LEU A 251 -15.22 42.27 -25.97
CA LEU A 251 -15.85 41.14 -25.27
C LEU A 251 -16.91 40.45 -26.13
N ALA A 252 -17.73 41.24 -26.88
CA ALA A 252 -18.72 40.69 -27.80
C ALA A 252 -18.06 39.88 -28.94
N THR A 253 -16.94 40.41 -29.49
CA THR A 253 -16.20 39.73 -30.55
C THR A 253 -15.59 38.41 -30.08
N LEU A 254 -14.99 38.41 -28.88
CA LEU A 254 -14.44 37.18 -28.28
C LEU A 254 -15.54 36.18 -27.95
N SER A 255 -16.69 36.65 -27.45
CA SER A 255 -17.85 35.82 -27.16
C SER A 255 -18.45 35.19 -28.42
N ALA A 256 -18.56 35.94 -29.51
CA ALA A 256 -19.04 35.45 -30.81
C ALA A 256 -18.11 34.35 -31.35
N LYS A 257 -16.77 34.53 -31.25
CA LYS A 257 -15.81 33.51 -31.64
C LYS A 257 -15.90 32.26 -30.75
N ALA A 258 -16.07 32.41 -29.44
CA ALA A 258 -16.31 31.30 -28.56
C ALA A 258 -17.61 30.56 -28.92
N GLY A 259 -18.64 31.31 -29.39
CA GLY A 259 -19.90 30.77 -29.85
C GLY A 259 -19.79 29.78 -31.02
N GLU A 260 -18.79 29.96 -31.89
CA GLU A 260 -18.54 29.04 -33.02
C GLU A 260 -18.08 27.64 -32.54
N TYR A 261 -17.52 27.54 -31.33
CA TYR A 261 -16.94 26.33 -30.79
C TYR A 261 -17.71 25.75 -29.58
N ILE A 262 -18.94 26.23 -29.31
CA ILE A 262 -19.72 25.76 -28.15
C ILE A 262 -19.81 24.25 -28.05
N PRO A 263 -20.12 23.46 -29.11
CA PRO A 263 -20.19 22.02 -29.00
C PRO A 263 -18.87 21.37 -28.56
N ALA A 264 -17.73 21.87 -29.02
CA ALA A 264 -16.42 21.38 -28.63
C ALA A 264 -16.11 21.77 -27.17
N ILE A 265 -16.43 22.99 -26.75
CA ILE A 265 -16.25 23.45 -25.36
C ILE A 265 -17.09 22.64 -24.37
N GLU A 266 -18.35 22.34 -24.73
CA GLU A 266 -19.22 21.48 -23.90
C GLU A 266 -18.69 20.05 -23.80
N THR A 267 -18.24 19.49 -24.91
CA THR A 267 -17.60 18.16 -24.95
C THR A 267 -16.35 18.14 -24.08
N ASP A 268 -15.45 19.11 -24.19
CA ASP A 268 -14.27 19.24 -23.36
C ASP A 268 -14.64 19.36 -21.88
N TYR A 269 -15.65 20.16 -21.55
CA TYR A 269 -16.12 20.28 -20.17
C TYR A 269 -16.63 18.95 -19.59
N GLN A 270 -17.44 18.22 -20.37
CA GLN A 270 -17.98 16.92 -19.98
C GLN A 270 -16.85 15.90 -19.78
N ILE A 271 -15.92 15.79 -20.73
CA ILE A 271 -14.77 14.88 -20.66
C ILE A 271 -13.87 15.21 -19.46
N LEU A 272 -13.56 16.50 -19.25
CA LEU A 272 -12.75 16.93 -18.12
C LEU A 272 -13.41 16.62 -16.78
N THR A 273 -14.73 16.82 -16.68
CA THR A 273 -15.52 16.49 -15.49
C THR A 273 -15.53 14.98 -15.24
N GLU A 274 -15.66 14.17 -16.30
CA GLU A 274 -15.59 12.70 -16.21
C GLU A 274 -14.19 12.24 -15.77
N LEU A 275 -13.14 12.77 -16.38
CA LEU A 275 -11.77 12.45 -16.00
C LEU A 275 -11.46 12.88 -14.56
N ASP A 276 -11.88 14.08 -14.14
CA ASP A 276 -11.72 14.55 -12.77
C ASP A 276 -12.38 13.60 -11.78
N PHE A 277 -13.61 13.13 -12.10
CA PHE A 277 -14.32 12.15 -11.27
C PHE A 277 -13.61 10.80 -11.18
N ILE A 278 -13.16 10.26 -12.31
CA ILE A 278 -12.43 8.97 -12.33
C ILE A 278 -11.10 9.09 -11.57
N PHE A 279 -10.35 10.19 -11.78
CA PHE A 279 -9.09 10.41 -11.09
C PHE A 279 -9.26 10.76 -9.61
N ALA A 280 -10.39 11.36 -9.20
CA ALA A 280 -10.73 11.52 -7.79
C ALA A 280 -10.92 10.16 -7.11
N LYS A 281 -11.66 9.22 -7.74
CA LYS A 281 -11.79 7.84 -7.26
C LYS A 281 -10.43 7.15 -7.16
N ALA A 282 -9.58 7.29 -8.17
CA ALA A 282 -8.24 6.72 -8.19
C ALA A 282 -7.34 7.30 -7.08
N ALA A 283 -7.35 8.62 -6.88
CA ALA A 283 -6.55 9.29 -5.85
C ALA A 283 -6.98 8.86 -4.45
N TYR A 284 -8.28 8.79 -4.19
CA TYR A 284 -8.81 8.31 -2.93
C TYR A 284 -8.47 6.83 -2.70
N ALA A 285 -8.59 5.98 -3.74
CA ALA A 285 -8.23 4.56 -3.65
C ALA A 285 -6.73 4.36 -3.33
N LEU A 286 -5.85 5.18 -3.85
CA LEU A 286 -4.41 5.12 -3.56
C LEU A 286 -4.09 5.47 -2.09
N GLU A 287 -4.88 6.32 -1.44
CA GLU A 287 -4.67 6.69 -0.03
C GLU A 287 -4.80 5.48 0.90
N TYR A 288 -5.83 4.65 0.68
CA TYR A 288 -6.05 3.45 1.51
C TYR A 288 -5.52 2.15 0.88
N ASN A 289 -4.68 2.24 -0.17
CA ASN A 289 -4.15 1.10 -0.91
C ASN A 289 -5.25 0.18 -1.44
N GLY A 290 -6.26 0.76 -2.08
CA GLY A 290 -7.41 0.05 -2.62
C GLY A 290 -7.03 -0.88 -3.76
N ILE A 291 -7.67 -2.04 -3.81
CA ILE A 291 -7.53 -3.05 -4.86
C ILE A 291 -8.86 -3.22 -5.55
N THR A 292 -8.84 -3.37 -6.86
CA THR A 292 -10.03 -3.66 -7.66
C THR A 292 -10.50 -5.09 -7.41
N PRO A 293 -11.68 -5.30 -6.78
CA PRO A 293 -12.20 -6.64 -6.55
C PRO A 293 -12.74 -7.27 -7.83
N HIS A 294 -12.80 -8.60 -7.87
CA HIS A 294 -13.54 -9.32 -8.89
C HIS A 294 -15.03 -9.34 -8.56
N PHE A 295 -15.88 -9.03 -9.55
CA PHE A 295 -17.33 -9.10 -9.37
C PHE A 295 -17.91 -10.38 -9.99
N ASN A 296 -18.88 -11.01 -9.30
CA ASN A 296 -19.60 -12.18 -9.74
C ASN A 296 -21.12 -12.00 -9.60
N THR A 297 -21.87 -12.81 -10.34
CA THR A 297 -23.34 -12.93 -10.25
C THR A 297 -23.79 -14.15 -9.44
N GLU A 298 -22.83 -14.93 -8.92
CA GLU A 298 -23.08 -16.14 -8.13
C GLU A 298 -23.38 -15.84 -6.66
N ARG A 299 -23.46 -14.57 -6.31
CA ARG A 299 -23.71 -14.08 -4.93
C ARG A 299 -22.65 -14.56 -3.94
N LYS A 300 -21.37 -14.61 -4.39
CA LYS A 300 -20.22 -14.98 -3.56
C LYS A 300 -19.47 -13.74 -3.12
N ILE A 301 -19.22 -13.64 -1.83
CA ILE A 301 -18.34 -12.63 -1.24
C ILE A 301 -17.11 -13.37 -0.70
N ARG A 302 -15.93 -12.94 -1.10
CA ARG A 302 -14.65 -13.38 -0.56
C ARG A 302 -13.73 -12.20 -0.40
N ILE A 303 -13.68 -11.65 0.80
CA ILE A 303 -12.81 -10.52 1.13
C ILE A 303 -11.59 -11.08 1.85
N LEU A 304 -10.41 -10.86 1.28
CA LEU A 304 -9.13 -11.25 1.87
C LEU A 304 -8.45 -10.01 2.46
N LYS A 305 -8.05 -10.07 3.72
CA LYS A 305 -7.40 -8.96 4.43
C LYS A 305 -8.14 -7.63 4.31
N GLY A 306 -9.48 -7.70 4.35
CA GLY A 306 -10.34 -6.52 4.29
C GLY A 306 -10.11 -5.59 5.48
N ARG A 307 -10.04 -4.29 5.23
CA ARG A 307 -9.92 -3.25 6.25
C ARG A 307 -11.06 -2.27 6.15
N HIS A 308 -11.52 -1.77 7.29
CA HIS A 308 -12.52 -0.71 7.29
C HIS A 308 -11.87 0.63 6.89
N PRO A 309 -12.29 1.28 5.79
CA PRO A 309 -11.58 2.43 5.22
C PRO A 309 -11.60 3.69 6.09
N LEU A 310 -12.52 3.77 7.04
CA LEU A 310 -12.65 4.91 7.96
C LEU A 310 -11.83 4.75 9.26
N LEU A 311 -11.21 3.58 9.47
CA LEU A 311 -10.32 3.34 10.62
C LEU A 311 -8.87 3.69 10.27
N ASP A 312 -8.08 4.00 11.30
CA ASP A 312 -6.65 4.28 11.15
C ASP A 312 -5.94 3.08 10.49
N ALA A 313 -5.34 3.29 9.33
CA ALA A 313 -4.66 2.25 8.54
C ALA A 313 -3.54 1.53 9.30
N LYS A 314 -2.95 2.16 10.34
CA LYS A 314 -1.89 1.57 11.18
C LYS A 314 -2.43 0.69 12.29
N LYS A 315 -3.68 0.89 12.71
CA LYS A 315 -4.31 0.21 13.84
C LYS A 315 -5.34 -0.82 13.41
N VAL A 316 -5.95 -0.66 12.23
CA VAL A 316 -6.98 -1.55 11.73
C VAL A 316 -6.41 -2.95 11.47
N VAL A 317 -7.02 -3.95 12.09
CA VAL A 317 -6.68 -5.36 11.87
C VAL A 317 -7.43 -5.84 10.63
N PRO A 318 -6.73 -6.44 9.65
CA PRO A 318 -7.38 -6.97 8.46
C PRO A 318 -8.17 -8.23 8.80
N ILE A 319 -9.35 -8.37 8.20
CA ILE A 319 -10.23 -9.54 8.38
C ILE A 319 -10.39 -10.29 7.07
N ASP A 320 -10.49 -11.62 7.17
CA ASP A 320 -10.83 -12.50 6.06
C ASP A 320 -12.29 -12.94 6.21
N ILE A 321 -13.11 -12.75 5.16
CA ILE A 321 -14.53 -13.10 5.19
C ILE A 321 -14.89 -13.83 3.90
N SER A 322 -15.65 -14.92 4.04
CA SER A 322 -16.30 -15.61 2.93
C SER A 322 -17.79 -15.76 3.21
N LEU A 323 -18.62 -15.64 2.19
CA LEU A 323 -20.06 -15.86 2.23
C LEU A 323 -20.55 -16.24 0.83
N GLY A 324 -21.43 -17.24 0.74
CA GLY A 324 -22.04 -17.65 -0.53
C GLY A 324 -21.27 -18.73 -1.28
N SER A 325 -20.15 -19.28 -0.77
CA SER A 325 -19.44 -20.43 -1.33
C SER A 325 -19.92 -21.74 -0.67
N ASP A 326 -19.48 -21.97 0.56
CA ASP A 326 -19.79 -23.16 1.33
C ASP A 326 -21.03 -22.98 2.22
N PHE A 327 -21.33 -21.74 2.55
CA PHE A 327 -22.46 -21.36 3.38
C PHE A 327 -23.05 -20.03 2.89
N ASP A 328 -24.34 -19.84 3.12
CA ASP A 328 -25.09 -18.61 2.76
C ASP A 328 -25.36 -17.69 3.95
N GLN A 329 -25.11 -18.18 5.18
CA GLN A 329 -25.21 -17.38 6.38
C GLN A 329 -23.97 -17.49 7.26
N LEU A 330 -23.58 -16.38 7.86
CA LEU A 330 -22.46 -16.29 8.80
C LEU A 330 -22.94 -15.69 10.12
N VAL A 331 -22.83 -16.46 11.20
CA VAL A 331 -23.18 -16.05 12.56
C VAL A 331 -21.92 -15.68 13.33
N ILE A 332 -21.75 -14.40 13.65
CA ILE A 332 -20.57 -13.90 14.36
C ILE A 332 -20.86 -13.77 15.86
N THR A 333 -20.04 -14.40 16.67
CA THR A 333 -20.17 -14.46 18.12
C THR A 333 -18.95 -13.86 18.83
N GLY A 334 -19.02 -13.65 20.12
CA GLY A 334 -17.90 -13.05 20.89
C GLY A 334 -18.32 -11.80 21.68
N PRO A 335 -17.38 -11.16 22.40
CA PRO A 335 -17.66 -9.94 23.17
C PRO A 335 -17.98 -8.74 22.28
N ASN A 336 -18.75 -7.75 22.78
CA ASN A 336 -19.10 -6.54 22.01
C ASN A 336 -17.87 -5.74 21.58
N THR A 337 -16.86 -5.68 22.43
CA THR A 337 -15.59 -5.00 22.16
C THR A 337 -14.73 -5.71 21.11
N GLY A 338 -15.06 -6.94 20.69
CA GLY A 338 -14.28 -7.78 19.78
C GLY A 338 -14.28 -7.37 18.32
N GLY A 339 -15.15 -6.42 17.92
CA GLY A 339 -15.21 -5.93 16.53
C GLY A 339 -16.29 -6.57 15.66
N LYS A 340 -17.29 -7.21 16.25
CA LYS A 340 -18.44 -7.84 15.54
C LYS A 340 -19.15 -6.86 14.61
N THR A 341 -19.64 -5.73 15.16
CA THR A 341 -20.29 -4.65 14.42
C THR A 341 -19.41 -4.07 13.33
N VAL A 342 -18.11 -3.91 13.61
CA VAL A 342 -17.13 -3.41 12.62
C VAL A 342 -16.98 -4.39 11.47
N SER A 343 -16.99 -5.70 11.73
CA SER A 343 -16.92 -6.73 10.69
C SER A 343 -18.13 -6.68 9.75
N LEU A 344 -19.36 -6.56 10.31
CA LEU A 344 -20.59 -6.38 9.54
C LEU A 344 -20.53 -5.11 8.67
N LYS A 345 -20.20 -3.96 9.30
CA LYS A 345 -20.05 -2.68 8.59
C LYS A 345 -19.00 -2.75 7.50
N THR A 346 -17.89 -3.45 7.75
CA THR A 346 -16.83 -3.62 6.76
C THR A 346 -17.34 -4.32 5.51
N VAL A 347 -18.03 -5.46 5.66
CA VAL A 347 -18.56 -6.20 4.50
C VAL A 347 -19.57 -5.35 3.72
N GLY A 348 -20.53 -4.76 4.42
CA GLY A 348 -21.56 -3.92 3.79
C GLY A 348 -20.94 -2.72 3.07
N LEU A 349 -20.03 -2.00 3.73
CA LEU A 349 -19.38 -0.81 3.17
C LEU A 349 -18.49 -1.13 1.98
N LEU A 350 -17.66 -2.20 2.07
CA LEU A 350 -16.80 -2.61 0.95
C LEU A 350 -17.63 -3.08 -0.25
N THR A 351 -18.78 -3.71 -0.02
CA THR A 351 -19.70 -4.09 -1.10
C THR A 351 -20.29 -2.85 -1.77
N LEU A 352 -20.77 -1.86 -1.00
CA LEU A 352 -21.26 -0.58 -1.54
C LEU A 352 -20.18 0.17 -2.32
N MET A 353 -18.97 0.27 -1.77
CA MET A 353 -17.83 0.91 -2.44
C MET A 353 -17.51 0.21 -3.77
N GLY A 354 -17.43 -1.12 -3.74
CA GLY A 354 -17.15 -1.90 -4.93
C GLY A 354 -18.19 -1.69 -6.03
N GLN A 355 -19.49 -1.71 -5.69
CA GLN A 355 -20.60 -1.47 -6.62
C GLN A 355 -20.66 -0.02 -7.13
N ALA A 356 -20.06 0.93 -6.41
CA ALA A 356 -19.91 2.32 -6.86
C ALA A 356 -18.68 2.55 -7.76
N GLY A 357 -17.95 1.49 -8.11
CA GLY A 357 -16.73 1.59 -8.92
C GLY A 357 -15.51 2.11 -8.14
N LEU A 358 -15.53 2.01 -6.81
CA LEU A 358 -14.40 2.32 -5.95
C LEU A 358 -13.62 1.02 -5.64
N PRO A 359 -12.29 0.98 -5.83
CA PRO A 359 -11.45 -0.07 -5.29
C PRO A 359 -11.63 -0.20 -3.78
N ILE A 360 -11.42 -1.37 -3.22
CA ILE A 360 -11.63 -1.65 -1.80
C ILE A 360 -10.31 -1.90 -1.07
N PRO A 361 -10.16 -1.50 0.20
CA PRO A 361 -8.98 -1.80 1.02
C PRO A 361 -8.96 -3.27 1.42
N SER A 362 -8.47 -4.12 0.52
CA SER A 362 -8.42 -5.57 0.69
C SER A 362 -7.15 -6.18 0.10
N GLY A 363 -6.94 -7.48 0.28
CA GLY A 363 -5.89 -8.24 -0.39
C GLY A 363 -6.27 -8.61 -1.82
N ASP A 364 -5.24 -8.95 -2.61
CA ASP A 364 -5.41 -9.46 -3.98
C ASP A 364 -6.35 -10.65 -4.02
N ARG A 365 -7.11 -10.79 -5.11
CA ARG A 365 -8.10 -11.85 -5.35
C ARG A 365 -9.32 -11.79 -4.43
N SER A 366 -9.63 -10.62 -3.88
CA SER A 366 -10.92 -10.39 -3.24
C SER A 366 -12.02 -10.38 -4.30
N GLU A 367 -13.15 -10.99 -3.94
CA GLU A 367 -14.30 -11.19 -4.81
C GLU A 367 -15.55 -10.65 -4.13
N LEU A 368 -16.35 -9.89 -4.87
CA LEU A 368 -17.62 -9.33 -4.41
C LEU A 368 -18.75 -9.77 -5.34
N ALA A 369 -19.92 -9.90 -4.76
CA ALA A 369 -21.14 -10.13 -5.54
C ALA A 369 -21.84 -8.79 -5.84
N VAL A 370 -22.65 -8.79 -6.90
CA VAL A 370 -23.58 -7.71 -7.18
C VAL A 370 -24.88 -8.01 -6.44
N PHE A 371 -25.30 -7.07 -5.58
CA PHE A 371 -26.57 -7.11 -4.88
C PHE A 371 -27.50 -5.99 -5.35
N ASP A 372 -28.78 -6.30 -5.50
CA ASP A 372 -29.79 -5.30 -5.83
C ASP A 372 -30.02 -4.37 -4.64
N ASP A 373 -30.11 -4.96 -3.44
CA ASP A 373 -30.26 -4.24 -2.18
C ASP A 373 -29.36 -4.81 -1.08
N ILE A 374 -28.91 -3.93 -0.22
CA ILE A 374 -28.25 -4.26 1.04
C ILE A 374 -29.13 -3.75 2.15
N PHE A 375 -29.46 -4.62 3.09
CA PHE A 375 -30.23 -4.28 4.28
C PHE A 375 -29.32 -4.34 5.50
N ALA A 376 -29.50 -3.41 6.42
CA ALA A 376 -28.75 -3.37 7.66
C ALA A 376 -29.65 -3.00 8.83
N ASP A 377 -29.61 -3.83 9.86
CA ASP A 377 -30.11 -3.52 11.19
C ASP A 377 -28.91 -3.48 12.14
N ILE A 378 -28.25 -2.32 12.19
CA ILE A 378 -26.99 -2.08 12.90
C ILE A 378 -27.09 -0.76 13.66
N GLY A 379 -26.77 -0.78 14.95
CA GLY A 379 -26.65 0.39 15.80
C GLY A 379 -27.72 0.46 16.89
N ASP A 380 -27.35 1.08 18.01
CA ASP A 380 -28.25 1.45 19.09
C ASP A 380 -29.00 2.72 18.67
N GLU A 381 -30.29 2.60 18.42
CA GLU A 381 -31.21 3.76 18.33
C GLU A 381 -31.45 4.34 19.74
N GLN A 382 -30.38 4.76 20.44
CA GLN A 382 -30.49 5.51 21.72
C GLN A 382 -30.88 6.98 21.49
N SER A 383 -31.64 7.29 20.46
CA SER A 383 -32.21 8.63 20.35
C SER A 383 -33.35 8.78 21.33
N ILE A 384 -33.18 9.66 22.33
CA ILE A 384 -34.17 10.07 23.33
C ILE A 384 -35.49 10.56 22.69
N GLU A 385 -35.51 10.84 21.41
CA GLU A 385 -36.65 11.36 20.65
C GLU A 385 -37.63 10.29 20.16
N GLN A 386 -37.29 8.99 20.18
CA GLN A 386 -38.19 7.91 19.79
C GLN A 386 -38.60 7.10 21.03
N ASN A 387 -39.85 7.27 21.49
CA ASN A 387 -40.45 6.59 22.62
C ASN A 387 -40.73 5.08 22.44
N LEU A 388 -40.09 4.42 21.47
CA LEU A 388 -40.15 2.98 21.22
C LEU A 388 -39.01 2.27 21.95
N SER A 389 -39.32 1.15 22.60
CA SER A 389 -38.32 0.25 23.16
C SER A 389 -37.32 -0.14 22.06
N THR A 390 -36.03 -0.24 22.40
CA THR A 390 -34.93 -0.65 21.47
C THR A 390 -35.32 -1.92 20.69
N PHE A 391 -35.91 -2.92 21.35
CA PHE A 391 -36.43 -4.14 20.74
C PHE A 391 -37.49 -3.86 19.66
N SER A 392 -38.46 -2.96 19.93
CA SER A 392 -39.56 -2.68 19.00
C SER A 392 -39.06 -1.96 17.73
N SER A 393 -38.07 -1.09 17.85
CA SER A 393 -37.48 -0.41 16.67
C SER A 393 -36.69 -1.37 15.78
N HIS A 394 -35.85 -2.23 16.37
CA HIS A 394 -35.17 -3.32 15.64
C HIS A 394 -36.19 -4.26 14.98
N MET A 395 -37.22 -4.69 15.70
CA MET A 395 -38.23 -5.59 15.14
C MET A 395 -39.03 -4.97 14.00
N THR A 396 -39.35 -3.68 14.07
CA THR A 396 -39.98 -2.96 12.97
C THR A 396 -39.10 -2.94 11.71
N ASN A 397 -37.79 -2.70 11.88
CA ASN A 397 -36.84 -2.74 10.79
C ASN A 397 -36.68 -4.17 10.22
N ILE A 398 -36.58 -5.17 11.07
CA ILE A 398 -36.50 -6.59 10.68
C ILE A 398 -37.77 -6.99 9.89
N ILE A 399 -38.97 -6.58 10.31
CA ILE A 399 -40.21 -6.84 9.58
C ILE A 399 -40.20 -6.18 8.20
N HIS A 400 -39.64 -4.97 8.06
CA HIS A 400 -39.48 -4.33 6.77
C HIS A 400 -38.50 -5.12 5.89
N ILE A 401 -37.36 -5.55 6.44
CA ILE A 401 -36.35 -6.36 5.73
C ILE A 401 -36.97 -7.70 5.26
N LEU A 402 -37.74 -8.37 6.12
CA LEU A 402 -38.42 -9.63 5.78
C LEU A 402 -39.40 -9.50 4.61
N LYS A 403 -39.99 -8.34 4.40
CA LYS A 403 -40.91 -8.05 3.28
C LYS A 403 -40.21 -7.74 1.98
N GLU A 404 -39.10 -7.00 2.04
CA GLU A 404 -38.44 -6.42 0.87
C GLU A 404 -37.25 -7.27 0.37
N ALA A 405 -36.56 -8.01 1.26
CA ALA A 405 -35.39 -8.79 0.90
C ALA A 405 -35.72 -9.96 -0.01
N ASN A 406 -34.93 -10.13 -1.03
CA ASN A 406 -35.00 -11.22 -2.03
C ASN A 406 -33.68 -11.98 -2.10
N GLU A 407 -33.58 -12.98 -2.97
CA GLU A 407 -32.38 -13.79 -3.12
C GLU A 407 -31.13 -13.00 -3.59
N HIS A 408 -31.31 -11.82 -4.19
CA HIS A 408 -30.24 -10.92 -4.62
C HIS A 408 -29.92 -9.84 -3.56
N SER A 409 -30.36 -10.04 -2.33
CA SER A 409 -30.10 -9.11 -1.22
C SER A 409 -28.98 -9.61 -0.30
N LEU A 410 -28.25 -8.67 0.28
CA LEU A 410 -27.34 -8.89 1.42
C LEU A 410 -27.98 -8.32 2.67
N VAL A 411 -28.11 -9.15 3.72
CA VAL A 411 -28.75 -8.75 4.98
C VAL A 411 -27.73 -8.81 6.12
N LEU A 412 -27.65 -7.74 6.90
CA LEU A 412 -26.70 -7.55 7.98
C LEU A 412 -27.47 -7.23 9.28
N PHE A 413 -27.38 -8.12 10.26
CA PHE A 413 -28.00 -7.97 11.56
C PHE A 413 -26.98 -7.83 12.67
N ASP A 414 -27.04 -6.76 13.45
CA ASP A 414 -26.23 -6.62 14.64
C ASP A 414 -27.09 -6.90 15.89
N GLU A 415 -26.61 -7.76 16.76
CA GLU A 415 -27.30 -8.21 17.99
C GLU A 415 -28.76 -8.65 17.74
N LEU A 416 -28.94 -9.56 16.77
CA LEU A 416 -30.25 -9.99 16.30
C LEU A 416 -31.20 -10.39 17.45
N CYS A 417 -32.34 -9.72 17.54
CA CYS A 417 -33.38 -9.88 18.55
C CYS A 417 -32.93 -9.63 20.00
N ALA A 418 -31.85 -8.86 20.22
CA ALA A 418 -31.48 -8.45 21.57
C ALA A 418 -32.51 -7.47 22.18
N GLY A 419 -32.49 -7.32 23.51
CA GLY A 419 -33.34 -6.36 24.22
C GLY A 419 -34.74 -6.90 24.67
N THR A 420 -34.96 -8.22 24.57
CA THR A 420 -36.15 -8.92 25.13
C THR A 420 -35.72 -10.10 26.01
N ASP A 421 -36.67 -10.93 26.47
CA ASP A 421 -36.34 -12.17 27.16
C ASP A 421 -35.38 -13.03 26.31
N PRO A 422 -34.26 -13.49 26.88
CA PRO A 422 -33.26 -14.21 26.13
C PRO A 422 -33.78 -15.46 25.38
N THR A 423 -34.71 -16.20 26.00
CA THR A 423 -35.28 -17.42 25.41
C THR A 423 -36.18 -17.10 24.21
N GLU A 424 -37.03 -16.08 24.36
CA GLU A 424 -37.90 -15.61 23.28
C GLU A 424 -37.09 -14.96 22.16
N GLY A 425 -36.07 -14.13 22.52
CA GLY A 425 -35.20 -13.49 21.58
C GLY A 425 -34.39 -14.49 20.73
N ALA A 426 -33.84 -15.54 21.37
CA ALA A 426 -33.14 -16.59 20.69
C ALA A 426 -34.04 -17.39 19.73
N ALA A 427 -35.26 -17.73 20.17
CA ALA A 427 -36.23 -18.46 19.34
C ALA A 427 -36.67 -17.65 18.11
N LEU A 428 -36.91 -16.34 18.27
CA LEU A 428 -37.24 -15.43 17.18
C LEU A 428 -36.07 -15.30 16.21
N ALA A 429 -34.85 -15.14 16.73
CA ALA A 429 -33.66 -14.99 15.90
C ALA A 429 -33.38 -16.25 15.05
N VAL A 430 -33.50 -17.45 15.65
CA VAL A 430 -33.38 -18.73 14.89
C VAL A 430 -34.45 -18.81 13.81
N SER A 431 -35.69 -18.43 14.09
CA SER A 431 -36.77 -18.44 13.13
C SER A 431 -36.54 -17.48 11.96
N ILE A 432 -36.03 -16.26 12.25
CA ILE A 432 -35.68 -15.27 11.22
C ILE A 432 -34.52 -15.75 10.35
N LEU A 433 -33.45 -16.26 10.96
CA LEU A 433 -32.33 -16.82 10.21
C LEU A 433 -32.74 -18.01 9.34
N SER A 434 -33.59 -18.94 9.87
CA SER A 434 -34.12 -20.05 9.09
C SER A 434 -34.94 -19.58 7.89
N TYR A 435 -35.75 -18.52 8.06
CA TYR A 435 -36.48 -17.92 6.95
C TYR A 435 -35.58 -17.40 5.83
N PHE A 436 -34.54 -16.66 6.17
CA PHE A 436 -33.57 -16.16 5.17
C PHE A 436 -32.78 -17.31 4.53
N HIS A 437 -32.38 -18.32 5.33
CA HIS A 437 -31.68 -19.50 4.83
C HIS A 437 -32.51 -20.28 3.82
N SER A 438 -33.79 -20.54 4.11
CA SER A 438 -34.70 -21.27 3.21
C SER A 438 -34.89 -20.57 1.86
N ARG A 439 -34.62 -19.25 1.79
CA ARG A 439 -34.68 -18.46 0.56
C ARG A 439 -33.33 -18.23 -0.09
N GLY A 440 -32.24 -18.74 0.48
CA GLY A 440 -30.89 -18.58 -0.02
C GLY A 440 -30.39 -17.12 -0.02
N ILE A 441 -30.93 -16.29 0.91
CA ILE A 441 -30.57 -14.89 1.07
C ILE A 441 -29.24 -14.78 1.85
N ARG A 442 -28.29 -14.05 1.32
CA ARG A 442 -26.98 -13.87 1.97
C ARG A 442 -27.14 -13.06 3.26
N THR A 443 -26.83 -13.69 4.40
CA THR A 443 -27.09 -13.08 5.70
C THR A 443 -25.85 -13.15 6.59
N MET A 444 -25.51 -12.05 7.25
CA MET A 444 -24.57 -12.02 8.35
C MET A 444 -25.27 -11.50 9.60
N ALA A 445 -25.10 -12.19 10.70
CA ALA A 445 -25.71 -11.79 11.97
C ALA A 445 -24.71 -11.86 13.11
N THR A 446 -24.77 -10.90 14.03
CA THR A 446 -24.06 -11.01 15.30
C THR A 446 -25.03 -11.38 16.41
N THR A 447 -24.54 -12.12 17.39
CA THR A 447 -25.38 -12.56 18.51
C THR A 447 -24.56 -12.89 19.76
N HIS A 448 -25.23 -12.88 20.90
CA HIS A 448 -24.76 -13.41 22.17
C HIS A 448 -25.45 -14.70 22.60
N TYR A 449 -26.51 -15.13 21.87
CA TYR A 449 -27.33 -16.28 22.23
C TYR A 449 -26.61 -17.60 21.90
N SER A 450 -26.56 -18.50 22.87
CA SER A 450 -25.97 -19.83 22.71
C SER A 450 -26.78 -20.72 21.75
N GLU A 451 -28.09 -20.56 21.73
CA GLU A 451 -29.00 -21.30 20.85
C GLU A 451 -28.74 -21.05 19.37
N ILE A 452 -28.33 -19.82 19.01
CA ILE A 452 -28.01 -19.49 17.62
C ILE A 452 -26.64 -20.09 17.23
N LYS A 453 -25.68 -20.19 18.17
CA LYS A 453 -24.41 -20.90 17.95
C LYS A 453 -24.68 -22.37 17.63
N ILE A 454 -25.57 -23.01 18.42
CA ILE A 454 -25.99 -24.40 18.22
C ILE A 454 -26.70 -24.58 16.90
N TYR A 455 -27.60 -23.67 16.55
CA TYR A 455 -28.32 -23.67 15.28
C TYR A 455 -27.35 -23.63 14.11
N ALA A 456 -26.35 -22.77 14.14
CA ALA A 456 -25.34 -22.69 13.10
C ALA A 456 -24.41 -23.91 13.03
N LEU A 457 -24.17 -24.63 14.14
CA LEU A 457 -23.41 -25.87 14.14
C LEU A 457 -24.20 -27.07 13.59
N THR A 458 -25.53 -27.06 13.74
CA THR A 458 -26.41 -28.21 13.40
C THR A 458 -27.08 -28.07 12.03
N THR A 459 -27.03 -26.87 11.42
CA THR A 459 -27.71 -26.57 10.15
C THR A 459 -26.68 -26.42 9.03
N GLY A 460 -26.71 -27.28 8.04
CA GLY A 460 -25.82 -27.17 6.87
C GLY A 460 -26.09 -25.88 6.10
N GLY A 461 -25.04 -25.21 5.61
CA GLY A 461 -25.14 -23.94 4.88
C GLY A 461 -25.15 -22.70 5.77
N ILE A 462 -25.02 -22.86 7.09
CA ILE A 462 -24.83 -21.79 8.07
C ILE A 462 -23.51 -22.03 8.78
N GLU A 463 -22.69 -20.98 8.93
CA GLU A 463 -21.38 -21.10 9.56
C GLU A 463 -21.25 -20.18 10.76
N ASN A 464 -20.54 -20.64 11.79
CA ASN A 464 -20.16 -19.82 12.92
C ASN A 464 -18.87 -19.04 12.64
N ALA A 465 -18.73 -17.88 13.24
CA ALA A 465 -17.48 -17.16 13.35
C ALA A 465 -17.33 -16.52 14.73
N CYS A 466 -16.10 -16.31 15.17
CA CYS A 466 -15.85 -15.56 16.39
C CYS A 466 -14.86 -14.42 16.15
N CYS A 467 -15.04 -13.33 16.90
CA CYS A 467 -14.02 -12.33 17.07
C CYS A 467 -13.07 -12.77 18.18
N GLU A 468 -11.80 -13.00 17.82
CA GLU A 468 -10.76 -13.45 18.74
C GLU A 468 -10.55 -12.41 19.86
N PHE A 469 -10.46 -12.90 21.10
CA PHE A 469 -10.23 -12.08 22.28
C PHE A 469 -9.08 -12.67 23.09
N ASP A 470 -8.07 -11.87 23.36
CA ASP A 470 -6.94 -12.27 24.18
C ASP A 470 -7.28 -12.09 25.67
N VAL A 471 -7.46 -13.21 26.33
CA VAL A 471 -7.78 -13.25 27.77
C VAL A 471 -6.58 -12.86 28.63
N GLU A 472 -5.34 -13.02 28.13
CA GLU A 472 -4.14 -12.65 28.88
C GLU A 472 -3.97 -11.13 28.96
N THR A 473 -4.20 -10.43 27.87
CA THR A 473 -4.09 -8.96 27.78
C THR A 473 -5.39 -8.23 28.06
N LEU A 474 -6.53 -8.94 28.17
CA LEU A 474 -7.91 -8.40 28.21
C LEU A 474 -8.22 -7.47 27.02
N SER A 475 -7.65 -7.77 25.86
CA SER A 475 -7.78 -6.94 24.69
C SER A 475 -8.32 -7.72 23.50
N PRO A 476 -9.19 -7.12 22.69
CA PRO A 476 -9.59 -7.76 21.44
C PRO A 476 -8.42 -7.78 20.45
N THR A 477 -8.23 -8.89 19.78
CA THR A 477 -7.27 -8.97 18.67
C THR A 477 -7.87 -8.46 17.36
N TYR A 478 -9.21 -8.29 17.32
CA TYR A 478 -10.00 -7.92 16.14
C TYR A 478 -9.91 -8.88 14.96
N ARG A 479 -9.34 -10.07 15.16
CA ARG A 479 -9.32 -11.12 14.13
C ARG A 479 -10.64 -11.86 14.10
N LEU A 480 -11.13 -12.12 12.90
CA LEU A 480 -12.33 -12.93 12.67
C LEU A 480 -11.91 -14.36 12.32
N LEU A 481 -12.38 -15.33 13.11
CA LEU A 481 -12.13 -16.76 12.91
C LEU A 481 -13.43 -17.41 12.45
N ILE A 482 -13.48 -17.87 11.20
CA ILE A 482 -14.63 -18.56 10.62
C ILE A 482 -14.52 -20.06 10.91
N GLY A 483 -15.66 -20.72 11.18
CA GLY A 483 -15.74 -22.14 11.50
C GLY A 483 -15.72 -22.45 12.99
N ILE A 484 -15.71 -21.44 13.86
CA ILE A 484 -15.69 -21.60 15.32
C ILE A 484 -16.69 -20.65 15.95
N PRO A 485 -17.60 -21.11 16.79
CA PRO A 485 -18.38 -20.23 17.64
C PRO A 485 -17.53 -19.65 18.77
N GLY A 486 -17.72 -18.36 19.09
CA GLY A 486 -17.02 -17.72 20.19
C GLY A 486 -17.56 -18.17 21.55
N LYS A 487 -16.62 -18.32 22.49
CA LYS A 487 -16.95 -18.58 23.89
C LYS A 487 -17.25 -17.29 24.66
N SER A 488 -17.95 -17.43 25.77
CA SER A 488 -18.12 -16.37 26.74
C SER A 488 -16.87 -16.26 27.63
N ASN A 489 -16.25 -15.08 27.67
CA ASN A 489 -15.08 -14.81 28.50
C ASN A 489 -15.41 -14.01 29.77
N ALA A 490 -16.72 -13.88 30.11
CA ALA A 490 -17.17 -13.05 31.21
C ALA A 490 -16.48 -13.35 32.54
N PHE A 491 -16.38 -14.62 32.93
CA PHE A 491 -15.71 -15.00 34.17
C PHE A 491 -14.21 -14.73 34.17
N ALA A 492 -13.52 -15.01 33.07
CA ALA A 492 -12.10 -14.73 32.94
C ALA A 492 -11.82 -13.23 33.02
N ILE A 493 -12.62 -12.43 32.34
CA ILE A 493 -12.53 -10.96 32.36
C ILE A 493 -12.83 -10.43 33.78
N SER A 494 -13.91 -10.89 34.42
CA SER A 494 -14.29 -10.46 35.77
C SER A 494 -13.21 -10.80 36.81
N LYS A 495 -12.61 -12.00 36.73
CA LYS A 495 -11.50 -12.39 37.59
C LYS A 495 -10.31 -11.45 37.45
N LYS A 496 -9.90 -11.12 36.22
CA LYS A 496 -8.79 -10.20 35.98
C LYS A 496 -9.10 -8.76 36.38
N LEU A 497 -10.36 -8.34 36.33
CA LEU A 497 -10.80 -7.02 36.81
C LEU A 497 -10.88 -6.97 38.36
N GLY A 498 -10.67 -8.08 39.04
CA GLY A 498 -10.56 -8.12 40.51
C GLY A 498 -11.81 -8.67 41.22
N LEU A 499 -12.76 -9.28 40.50
CA LEU A 499 -13.87 -9.98 41.14
C LEU A 499 -13.34 -11.21 41.89
N SER A 500 -13.77 -11.41 43.16
CA SER A 500 -13.26 -12.52 43.99
C SER A 500 -13.59 -13.87 43.38
N ASP A 501 -12.68 -14.82 43.52
CA ASP A 501 -12.88 -16.20 43.03
C ASP A 501 -14.12 -16.85 43.67
N THR A 502 -14.46 -16.51 44.93
CA THR A 502 -15.65 -17.02 45.60
C THR A 502 -16.95 -16.63 44.91
N LEU A 503 -17.03 -15.39 44.39
CA LEU A 503 -18.20 -14.93 43.63
C LEU A 503 -18.29 -15.56 42.26
N ILE A 504 -17.13 -15.79 41.65
CA ILE A 504 -17.05 -16.44 40.32
C ILE A 504 -17.48 -17.91 40.44
N GLU A 505 -16.99 -18.62 41.48
CA GLU A 505 -17.39 -20.01 41.72
C GLU A 505 -18.89 -20.11 42.04
N ASP A 506 -19.43 -19.21 42.87
CA ASP A 506 -20.89 -19.21 43.14
C ASP A 506 -21.70 -18.94 41.84
N ALA A 507 -21.22 -18.01 40.99
CA ALA A 507 -21.86 -17.74 39.70
C ALA A 507 -21.81 -18.96 38.77
N ARG A 508 -20.68 -19.68 38.73
CA ARG A 508 -20.55 -20.91 37.93
C ARG A 508 -21.56 -22.00 38.36
N THR A 509 -21.79 -22.16 39.67
CA THR A 509 -22.76 -23.16 40.16
C THR A 509 -24.21 -22.86 39.76
N ARG A 510 -24.49 -21.61 39.33
CA ARG A 510 -25.85 -21.19 38.90
C ARG A 510 -26.08 -21.40 37.41
N ILE A 511 -25.05 -21.72 36.63
CA ILE A 511 -25.16 -22.05 35.20
C ILE A 511 -25.50 -23.55 35.09
N SER A 512 -26.36 -23.90 34.12
CA SER A 512 -26.71 -25.30 33.87
C SER A 512 -25.50 -26.13 33.47
N SER A 513 -25.43 -27.39 33.90
CA SER A 513 -24.33 -28.29 33.55
C SER A 513 -24.18 -28.53 32.03
N ASN A 514 -25.28 -28.45 31.29
CA ASN A 514 -25.24 -28.57 29.82
C ASN A 514 -24.59 -27.38 29.15
N GLU A 515 -24.85 -26.18 29.64
CA GLU A 515 -24.22 -24.95 29.13
C GLU A 515 -22.71 -24.91 29.47
N GLN A 516 -22.30 -25.37 30.68
CA GLN A 516 -20.88 -25.47 31.03
C GLN A 516 -20.13 -26.45 30.14
N ASN A 517 -20.66 -27.66 29.94
CA ASN A 517 -20.05 -28.65 29.06
C ASN A 517 -19.94 -28.16 27.62
N PHE A 518 -20.92 -27.41 27.14
CA PHE A 518 -20.90 -26.82 25.81
C PHE A 518 -19.80 -25.73 25.69
N GLU A 519 -19.68 -24.83 26.66
CA GLU A 519 -18.64 -23.77 26.66
C GLU A 519 -17.23 -24.36 26.82
N ASP A 520 -17.05 -25.45 27.58
CA ASP A 520 -15.77 -26.16 27.69
C ASP A 520 -15.38 -26.80 26.35
N LEU A 521 -16.31 -27.46 25.66
CA LEU A 521 -16.10 -28.03 24.32
C LEU A 521 -15.75 -26.97 23.29
N LEU A 522 -16.41 -25.80 23.34
CA LEU A 522 -16.07 -24.66 22.49
C LEU A 522 -14.65 -24.14 22.76
N SER A 523 -14.21 -24.16 24.04
CA SER A 523 -12.86 -23.74 24.41
C SER A 523 -11.79 -24.65 23.79
N ASP A 524 -12.02 -25.96 23.81
CA ASP A 524 -11.09 -26.94 23.22
C ASP A 524 -11.05 -26.83 21.69
N LEU A 525 -12.21 -26.62 21.06
CA LEU A 525 -12.30 -26.37 19.61
C LEU A 525 -11.56 -25.10 19.18
N GLU A 526 -11.75 -24.01 19.91
CA GLU A 526 -11.07 -22.72 19.65
C GLU A 526 -9.56 -22.87 19.79
N ALA A 527 -9.07 -23.51 20.87
CA ALA A 527 -7.65 -23.77 21.09
C ALA A 527 -7.03 -24.63 19.98
N SER A 528 -7.73 -25.70 19.58
CA SER A 528 -7.29 -26.59 18.50
C SER A 528 -7.20 -25.87 17.17
N ARG A 529 -8.18 -25.02 16.86
CA ARG A 529 -8.21 -24.25 15.62
C ARG A 529 -7.12 -23.19 15.55
N ILE A 530 -6.91 -22.46 16.65
CA ILE A 530 -5.81 -21.48 16.74
C ILE A 530 -4.47 -22.16 16.48
N THR A 531 -4.30 -23.38 17.00
CA THR A 531 -3.10 -24.18 16.75
C THR A 531 -2.98 -24.55 15.28
N ILE A 532 -4.07 -25.06 14.67
CA ILE A 532 -4.11 -25.40 13.24
C ILE A 532 -3.81 -24.17 12.36
N GLU A 533 -4.37 -23.00 12.66
CA GLU A 533 -4.10 -21.78 11.88
C GLU A 533 -2.64 -21.33 11.99
N LYS A 534 -2.04 -21.43 13.18
CA LYS A 534 -0.61 -21.13 13.37
C LYS A 534 0.26 -22.10 12.55
N GLU A 535 -0.02 -23.38 12.61
CA GLU A 535 0.69 -24.39 11.82
C GLU A 535 0.49 -24.18 10.31
N GLN A 536 -0.71 -23.83 9.89
CA GLN A 536 -1.01 -23.53 8.48
C GLN A 536 -0.27 -22.27 7.98
N ALA A 537 -0.16 -21.23 8.83
CA ALA A 537 0.62 -20.05 8.52
C ALA A 537 2.11 -20.37 8.37
N GLU A 538 2.66 -21.24 9.24
CA GLU A 538 4.04 -21.72 9.14
C GLU A 538 4.26 -22.56 7.88
N ILE A 539 3.33 -23.46 7.55
CA ILE A 539 3.38 -24.26 6.32
C ILE A 539 3.38 -23.36 5.09
N ASN A 540 2.55 -22.33 5.04
CA ASN A 540 2.51 -21.38 3.94
C ASN A 540 3.80 -20.56 3.82
N ARG A 541 4.40 -20.18 4.95
CA ARG A 541 5.72 -19.54 4.98
C ARG A 541 6.80 -20.48 4.42
N TYR A 542 6.85 -21.72 4.87
CA TYR A 542 7.80 -22.70 4.34
C TYR A 542 7.59 -23.00 2.86
N LYS A 543 6.33 -23.07 2.39
CA LYS A 543 6.04 -23.21 0.96
C LYS A 543 6.60 -22.04 0.15
N SER A 544 6.46 -20.81 0.61
CA SER A 544 7.01 -19.62 -0.07
C SER A 544 8.54 -19.61 -0.07
N GLU A 545 9.18 -20.01 1.03
CA GLU A 545 10.65 -20.17 1.12
C GLU A 545 11.16 -21.26 0.17
N ILE A 546 10.48 -22.39 0.12
CA ILE A 546 10.83 -23.50 -0.80
C ILE A 546 10.68 -23.06 -2.26
N ALA A 547 9.63 -22.33 -2.59
CA ALA A 547 9.44 -21.80 -3.94
C ALA A 547 10.56 -20.82 -4.34
N ALA A 548 10.94 -19.92 -3.43
CA ALA A 548 12.04 -18.98 -3.64
C ALA A 548 13.40 -19.70 -3.80
N LEU A 549 13.69 -20.69 -2.96
CA LEU A 549 14.90 -21.51 -3.04
C LEU A 549 14.94 -22.33 -4.34
N LYS A 550 13.82 -22.90 -4.77
CA LYS A 550 13.71 -23.63 -6.03
C LYS A 550 14.01 -22.73 -7.23
N GLN A 551 13.52 -21.50 -7.20
CA GLN A 551 13.80 -20.52 -8.26
C GLN A 551 15.28 -20.10 -8.26
N GLN A 552 15.88 -19.92 -7.09
CA GLN A 552 17.33 -19.62 -6.97
C GLN A 552 18.20 -20.76 -7.48
N LEU A 553 17.81 -22.02 -7.17
CA LEU A 553 18.52 -23.20 -7.68
C LEU A 553 18.43 -23.31 -9.20
N LYS A 554 17.25 -23.07 -9.77
CA LYS A 554 17.04 -23.05 -11.22
C LYS A 554 17.93 -22.01 -11.89
N ASN A 555 17.93 -20.78 -11.39
CA ASN A 555 18.77 -19.71 -11.93
C ASN A 555 20.28 -19.99 -11.79
N LYS A 556 20.68 -20.70 -10.71
CA LYS A 556 22.07 -21.15 -10.54
C LYS A 556 22.44 -22.25 -11.53
N GLN A 557 21.53 -23.17 -11.79
CA GLN A 557 21.74 -24.26 -12.73
C GLN A 557 21.86 -23.73 -14.17
N GLU A 558 20.99 -22.83 -14.56
CA GLU A 558 21.05 -22.14 -15.87
C GLU A 558 22.41 -21.41 -16.06
N LYS A 559 22.88 -20.68 -15.05
CA LYS A 559 24.21 -20.03 -15.11
C LYS A 559 25.38 -21.02 -15.18
N LEU A 560 25.27 -22.17 -14.53
CA LEU A 560 26.29 -23.22 -14.60
C LEU A 560 26.30 -23.86 -15.98
N ASP A 561 25.13 -24.12 -16.57
CA ASP A 561 25.01 -24.67 -17.91
C ASP A 561 25.54 -23.69 -18.96
N GLU A 562 25.22 -22.40 -18.88
CA GLU A 562 25.79 -21.35 -19.74
C GLU A 562 27.32 -21.28 -19.62
N SER A 563 27.87 -21.34 -18.41
CA SER A 563 29.30 -21.32 -18.14
C SER A 563 30.00 -22.58 -18.72
N ARG A 564 29.37 -23.76 -18.56
CA ARG A 564 29.84 -25.01 -19.14
C ARG A 564 29.88 -24.95 -20.67
N ASP A 565 28.82 -24.43 -21.28
CA ASP A 565 28.74 -24.33 -22.74
C ASP A 565 29.76 -23.31 -23.29
N ALA A 566 29.98 -22.22 -22.56
CA ALA A 566 31.04 -21.25 -22.91
C ALA A 566 32.45 -21.85 -22.82
N ILE A 567 32.75 -22.65 -21.78
CA ILE A 567 34.02 -23.36 -21.64
C ILE A 567 34.20 -24.38 -22.73
N LEU A 568 33.16 -25.18 -23.05
CA LEU A 568 33.20 -26.16 -24.14
C LEU A 568 33.44 -25.51 -25.51
N ARG A 569 32.82 -24.34 -25.75
CA ARG A 569 32.99 -23.58 -26.97
C ARG A 569 34.45 -23.08 -27.13
N LYS A 570 34.98 -22.46 -26.03
CA LYS A 570 36.38 -22.03 -26.02
C LYS A 570 37.38 -23.18 -26.25
N ALA A 571 37.16 -24.32 -25.56
CA ALA A 571 38.02 -25.49 -25.76
C ALA A 571 37.95 -26.05 -27.17
N LYS A 572 36.79 -26.00 -27.84
CA LYS A 572 36.62 -26.40 -29.23
C LYS A 572 37.29 -25.42 -30.20
N GLU A 573 37.22 -24.11 -29.93
CA GLU A 573 37.91 -23.08 -30.72
C GLU A 573 39.44 -23.23 -30.62
N GLU A 574 39.96 -23.44 -29.37
CA GLU A 574 41.38 -23.71 -29.15
C GLU A 574 41.87 -24.98 -29.82
N ALA A 575 41.10 -26.07 -29.74
CA ALA A 575 41.43 -27.31 -30.44
C ALA A 575 41.47 -27.14 -31.98
N ASN A 576 40.49 -26.39 -32.54
CA ASN A 576 40.51 -26.08 -33.97
C ASN A 576 41.69 -25.20 -34.35
N GLN A 577 42.09 -24.24 -33.51
CA GLN A 577 43.26 -23.40 -33.75
C GLN A 577 44.56 -24.21 -33.77
N ILE A 578 44.72 -25.14 -32.80
CA ILE A 578 45.88 -26.05 -32.73
C ILE A 578 45.93 -26.97 -33.97
N LEU A 579 44.79 -27.49 -34.41
CA LEU A 579 44.72 -28.32 -35.63
C LEU A 579 45.04 -27.53 -36.90
N GLN A 580 44.63 -26.28 -36.98
CA GLN A 580 44.94 -25.40 -38.08
C GLN A 580 46.45 -25.06 -38.13
N GLU A 581 47.06 -24.72 -36.98
CA GLU A 581 48.51 -24.48 -36.89
C GLU A 581 49.32 -25.73 -37.23
N ALA A 582 48.85 -26.91 -36.82
CA ALA A 582 49.50 -28.20 -37.20
C ALA A 582 49.39 -28.46 -38.68
N LYS A 583 48.24 -28.20 -39.32
CA LYS A 583 48.05 -28.31 -40.75
C LYS A 583 48.92 -27.36 -41.53
N ASP A 584 48.96 -26.06 -41.14
CA ASP A 584 49.80 -25.05 -41.79
C ASP A 584 51.29 -25.41 -41.69
N THR A 585 51.72 -25.98 -40.55
CA THR A 585 53.12 -26.47 -40.37
C THR A 585 53.43 -27.69 -41.23
N ALA A 586 52.48 -28.59 -41.42
CA ALA A 586 52.57 -29.75 -42.30
C ALA A 586 52.59 -29.33 -43.77
N ASP A 587 51.71 -28.39 -44.17
CA ASP A 587 51.73 -27.83 -45.54
C ASP A 587 53.03 -27.08 -45.89
N GLU A 588 53.58 -26.34 -44.91
CA GLU A 588 54.86 -25.68 -45.05
C GLU A 588 56.06 -26.71 -45.23
N ALA A 589 56.01 -27.79 -44.44
CA ALA A 589 56.96 -28.87 -44.54
C ALA A 589 56.86 -29.60 -45.89
N ILE A 590 55.63 -29.83 -46.39
CA ILE A 590 55.39 -30.44 -47.73
C ILE A 590 55.84 -29.47 -48.84
N ARG A 591 55.58 -28.18 -48.78
CA ARG A 591 56.03 -27.17 -49.74
C ARG A 591 57.57 -27.11 -49.82
N ASN A 592 58.22 -27.16 -48.67
CA ASN A 592 59.64 -27.17 -48.54
C ASN A 592 60.25 -28.46 -49.15
N PHE A 593 59.59 -29.61 -48.92
CA PHE A 593 59.93 -30.88 -49.47
C PHE A 593 59.85 -30.89 -51.03
N ASN A 594 58.71 -30.36 -51.51
CA ASN A 594 58.45 -30.26 -52.99
C ASN A 594 59.39 -29.26 -53.74
N LYS A 595 59.94 -28.27 -53.00
CA LYS A 595 60.84 -27.26 -53.55
C LYS A 595 62.23 -27.85 -53.78
N TYR A 596 62.60 -28.96 -53.14
CA TYR A 596 63.88 -29.63 -53.27
C TYR A 596 63.85 -30.89 -54.11
N GLY A 597 62.90 -31.01 -55.03
CA GLY A 597 62.76 -32.12 -55.95
C GLY A 597 63.99 -32.17 -56.94
N THR A 598 64.95 -33.02 -56.66
CA THR A 598 66.03 -33.61 -57.40
C THR A 598 67.45 -33.51 -56.81
N THR A 599 67.65 -32.89 -55.67
CA THR A 599 68.91 -32.94 -54.96
C THR A 599 68.73 -33.41 -53.50
N ARG A 600 69.42 -34.41 -53.04
CA ARG A 600 69.35 -34.91 -51.65
C ARG A 600 69.67 -33.79 -50.69
N PRO A 601 68.72 -33.38 -49.80
CA PRO A 601 69.01 -32.38 -48.79
C PRO A 601 70.11 -32.84 -47.86
N SER A 602 71.01 -31.96 -47.52
CA SER A 602 72.13 -32.24 -46.56
C SER A 602 71.47 -32.62 -45.17
N ILE A 603 72.15 -33.57 -44.49
CA ILE A 603 71.75 -34.03 -43.17
C ILE A 603 71.51 -32.85 -42.18
N GLN A 604 72.25 -31.75 -42.37
CA GLN A 604 72.17 -30.52 -41.60
C GLN A 604 70.83 -29.74 -41.82
N GLU A 605 70.27 -29.79 -43.07
CA GLU A 605 68.98 -29.11 -43.32
C GLU A 605 67.78 -29.93 -42.80
N MET A 606 67.82 -31.25 -42.85
CA MET A 606 66.83 -32.11 -42.21
C MET A 606 66.81 -32.00 -40.70
N GLU A 607 68.01 -31.88 -40.09
CA GLU A 607 68.10 -31.63 -38.64
C GLU A 607 67.60 -30.26 -38.25
N LYS A 608 67.85 -29.25 -39.07
CA LYS A 608 67.34 -27.90 -38.82
C LYS A 608 65.80 -27.85 -38.87
N GLN A 609 65.15 -28.55 -39.78
CA GLN A 609 63.68 -28.63 -39.86
C GLN A 609 63.11 -29.46 -38.71
N ARG A 610 63.75 -30.53 -38.35
CA ARG A 610 63.40 -31.36 -37.19
C ARG A 610 63.50 -30.58 -35.86
N THR A 611 64.50 -29.70 -35.73
CA THR A 611 64.71 -28.83 -34.58
C THR A 611 63.65 -27.74 -34.54
N ASN A 612 63.28 -27.16 -35.70
CA ASN A 612 62.21 -26.14 -35.79
C ASN A 612 60.79 -26.72 -35.41
N ILE A 613 60.49 -27.95 -35.82
CA ILE A 613 59.28 -28.64 -35.45
C ILE A 613 59.32 -28.96 -33.96
N ARG A 614 60.44 -29.41 -33.40
CA ARG A 614 60.59 -29.65 -31.96
C ARG A 614 60.49 -28.37 -31.12
N GLU A 615 61.06 -27.25 -31.61
CA GLU A 615 60.93 -25.96 -30.93
C GLU A 615 59.49 -25.42 -30.95
N LYS A 616 58.78 -25.59 -32.08
CA LYS A 616 57.36 -25.23 -32.17
C LYS A 616 56.51 -26.13 -31.28
N MET A 617 56.78 -27.45 -31.18
CA MET A 617 56.12 -28.38 -30.26
C MET A 617 56.42 -28.03 -28.78
N ALA A 618 57.68 -27.72 -28.46
CA ALA A 618 58.07 -27.32 -27.12
C ALA A 618 57.51 -25.95 -26.69
N ALA A 619 57.32 -25.04 -27.67
CA ALA A 619 56.65 -23.74 -27.44
C ALA A 619 55.15 -23.90 -27.18
N ASN A 620 54.46 -24.85 -27.84
CA ASN A 620 53.06 -25.18 -27.57
C ASN A 620 52.88 -25.95 -26.24
N GLU A 621 53.80 -26.84 -25.90
CA GLU A 621 53.84 -27.47 -24.57
C GLU A 621 54.07 -26.44 -23.45
N LYS A 622 54.91 -25.42 -23.66
CA LYS A 622 55.10 -24.30 -22.73
C LYS A 622 53.93 -23.36 -22.64
N LYS A 623 53.11 -23.18 -23.71
CA LYS A 623 51.82 -22.44 -23.62
C LYS A 623 50.77 -23.23 -22.84
N SER A 624 50.68 -24.54 -23.07
CA SER A 624 49.78 -25.45 -22.33
C SER A 624 50.16 -25.62 -20.88
N SER A 625 51.44 -25.47 -20.52
CA SER A 625 51.87 -25.58 -19.12
C SER A 625 51.79 -24.27 -18.31
N LYS A 626 51.68 -23.09 -18.99
CA LYS A 626 51.49 -21.80 -18.29
C LYS A 626 50.09 -21.54 -17.78
N GLU A 627 49.08 -22.29 -18.24
CA GLU A 627 47.68 -22.19 -17.72
C GLU A 627 47.40 -23.23 -16.65
N LYS A 628 48.34 -24.02 -16.21
CA LYS A 628 48.21 -24.98 -15.11
C LYS A 628 48.75 -24.50 -13.76
N ASP A 629 49.08 -23.23 -13.60
CA ASP A 629 49.39 -22.65 -12.28
C ASP A 629 48.17 -22.10 -11.58
N THR A 630 47.12 -22.90 -11.46
CA THR A 630 46.19 -22.84 -10.33
C THR A 630 46.68 -23.86 -9.33
N ALA A 631 47.46 -23.40 -8.33
CA ALA A 631 47.73 -23.95 -7.04
C ALA A 631 47.56 -25.49 -6.90
N ILE A 632 48.58 -26.23 -7.32
CA ILE A 632 48.78 -27.58 -6.80
C ILE A 632 49.27 -27.39 -5.35
N TYR A 633 48.30 -27.34 -4.45
CA TYR A 633 48.53 -27.55 -3.02
C TYR A 633 49.09 -28.98 -2.87
N ASN A 634 50.35 -29.10 -2.62
CA ASN A 634 51.00 -30.38 -2.37
C ASN A 634 50.69 -30.75 -0.88
N PRO A 635 49.67 -31.56 -0.60
CA PRO A 635 49.26 -31.82 0.76
C PRO A 635 50.29 -32.76 1.38
N LYS A 636 51.00 -32.30 2.41
CA LYS A 636 51.82 -33.19 3.25
C LYS A 636 50.83 -34.19 3.90
N VAL A 637 50.95 -35.45 3.54
CA VAL A 637 50.20 -36.54 4.17
C VAL A 637 50.37 -36.42 5.67
N PRO A 638 49.30 -36.39 6.46
CA PRO A 638 49.35 -36.18 7.89
C PRO A 638 50.14 -37.32 8.58
N LYS A 639 51.24 -36.99 9.21
CA LYS A 639 52.14 -37.99 9.89
C LYS A 639 51.54 -38.56 11.19
N LYS A 640 50.56 -37.90 11.81
CA LYS A 640 49.83 -38.35 13.00
C LYS A 640 48.41 -37.80 12.89
N LEU A 641 47.43 -38.69 12.86
CA LEU A 641 46.01 -38.40 12.96
C LEU A 641 45.48 -38.89 14.30
N ARG A 642 44.56 -38.13 14.92
CA ARG A 642 43.84 -38.52 16.13
C ARG A 642 42.37 -38.70 15.79
N ILE A 643 41.67 -39.56 16.51
CA ILE A 643 40.24 -39.69 16.41
C ILE A 643 39.63 -38.37 16.86
N GLY A 644 38.77 -37.75 16.01
CA GLY A 644 38.19 -36.44 16.24
C GLY A 644 38.81 -35.29 15.43
N ASP A 645 39.95 -35.50 14.75
CA ASP A 645 40.60 -34.47 13.94
C ASP A 645 39.73 -34.11 12.74
N SER A 646 39.63 -32.80 12.46
CA SER A 646 38.92 -32.28 11.27
C SER A 646 39.80 -32.45 10.02
N VAL A 647 39.33 -33.20 9.04
CA VAL A 647 40.04 -33.51 7.80
C VAL A 647 39.20 -33.18 6.59
N LYS A 648 39.86 -32.80 5.50
CA LYS A 648 39.24 -32.64 4.18
C LYS A 648 39.60 -33.84 3.32
N VAL A 649 38.60 -34.51 2.77
CA VAL A 649 38.76 -35.61 1.81
C VAL A 649 38.87 -34.98 0.42
N LEU A 650 40.03 -35.17 -0.18
CA LEU A 650 40.37 -34.50 -1.49
C LEU A 650 39.54 -35.05 -2.64
N SER A 651 39.36 -36.38 -2.73
CA SER A 651 38.62 -37.04 -3.80
C SER A 651 37.13 -36.63 -3.83
N MET A 652 36.57 -36.32 -2.67
CA MET A 652 35.14 -35.95 -2.54
C MET A 652 34.94 -34.46 -2.29
N ASN A 653 36.02 -33.70 -2.08
CA ASN A 653 36.00 -32.27 -1.71
C ASN A 653 35.05 -31.94 -0.51
N LEU A 654 34.94 -32.88 0.43
CA LEU A 654 34.11 -32.79 1.62
C LEU A 654 34.99 -32.75 2.89
N THR A 655 34.47 -32.05 3.90
CA THR A 655 35.10 -32.03 5.24
C THR A 655 34.42 -33.03 6.14
N GLY A 656 35.20 -33.74 6.94
CA GLY A 656 34.69 -34.70 7.89
C GLY A 656 35.60 -34.83 9.12
N THR A 657 35.21 -35.63 10.10
CA THR A 657 35.97 -35.92 11.30
C THR A 657 36.50 -37.36 11.26
N VAL A 658 37.73 -37.55 11.66
CA VAL A 658 38.37 -38.88 11.77
C VAL A 658 37.70 -39.72 12.83
N HIS A 659 37.16 -40.86 12.45
CA HIS A 659 36.45 -41.79 13.36
C HIS A 659 37.26 -43.00 13.76
N SER A 660 38.25 -43.42 12.97
CA SER A 660 39.14 -44.52 13.31
C SER A 660 40.59 -44.20 12.90
N LEU A 661 41.58 -44.80 13.56
CA LEU A 661 42.97 -44.70 13.16
C LEU A 661 43.22 -45.50 11.87
N PRO A 662 44.23 -45.12 11.04
CA PRO A 662 44.57 -45.82 9.80
C PRO A 662 45.00 -47.28 10.09
N ASN A 663 44.53 -48.21 9.26
CA ASN A 663 44.98 -49.60 9.27
C ASN A 663 46.36 -49.76 8.60
N ALA A 664 46.94 -51.00 8.60
CA ALA A 664 48.23 -51.29 7.96
C ALA A 664 48.32 -50.93 6.45
N LYS A 665 47.17 -50.72 5.77
CA LYS A 665 47.06 -50.27 4.37
C LYS A 665 46.86 -48.79 4.21
N GLY A 666 46.73 -48.05 5.34
CA GLY A 666 46.48 -46.58 5.35
C GLY A 666 45.01 -46.16 5.21
N ASP A 667 44.06 -47.06 5.31
CA ASP A 667 42.64 -46.76 5.22
C ASP A 667 42.08 -46.50 6.63
N LEU A 668 41.22 -45.49 6.71
CA LEU A 668 40.52 -45.09 7.96
C LEU A 668 39.07 -44.65 7.65
N PHE A 669 38.26 -44.61 8.67
CA PHE A 669 36.88 -44.12 8.55
C PHE A 669 36.81 -42.64 8.91
N VAL A 670 36.18 -41.87 7.99
CA VAL A 670 35.86 -40.42 8.15
C VAL A 670 34.35 -40.24 8.14
N GLN A 671 33.87 -39.55 9.17
CA GLN A 671 32.47 -39.17 9.30
C GLN A 671 32.26 -37.82 8.59
N MET A 672 31.47 -37.80 7.52
CA MET A 672 31.10 -36.63 6.71
C MET A 672 29.59 -36.40 6.84
N GLY A 673 29.17 -35.58 7.82
CA GLY A 673 27.77 -35.42 8.17
C GLY A 673 27.12 -36.72 8.65
N ILE A 674 26.10 -37.22 7.95
CA ILE A 674 25.38 -38.48 8.28
C ILE A 674 26.06 -39.71 7.67
N LEU A 675 26.99 -39.52 6.73
CA LEU A 675 27.67 -40.60 6.01
C LEU A 675 29.04 -40.92 6.63
N ARG A 676 29.30 -42.20 6.79
CA ARG A 676 30.61 -42.74 7.24
C ARG A 676 31.23 -43.46 6.06
N SER A 677 32.39 -42.99 5.58
CA SER A 677 33.10 -43.57 4.45
C SER A 677 34.51 -43.98 4.82
N GLN A 678 35.00 -45.08 4.23
CA GLN A 678 36.37 -45.50 4.31
C GLN A 678 37.20 -44.75 3.27
N VAL A 679 38.27 -44.06 3.74
CA VAL A 679 39.11 -43.19 2.91
C VAL A 679 40.57 -43.51 3.23
N ASN A 680 41.44 -43.40 2.23
CA ASN A 680 42.89 -43.62 2.43
C ASN A 680 43.55 -42.34 2.98
N ILE A 681 44.54 -42.48 3.91
CA ILE A 681 45.25 -41.36 4.55
C ILE A 681 45.88 -40.41 3.53
N LYS A 682 46.24 -40.87 2.31
CA LYS A 682 46.82 -40.10 1.24
C LYS A 682 45.81 -39.12 0.61
N ASP A 683 44.54 -39.37 0.83
CA ASP A 683 43.44 -38.55 0.28
C ASP A 683 42.90 -37.54 1.32
N LEU A 684 43.62 -37.39 2.47
CA LEU A 684 43.23 -36.54 3.56
C LEU A 684 44.18 -35.40 3.80
N VAL A 685 43.63 -34.22 4.06
CA VAL A 685 44.33 -33.02 4.54
C VAL A 685 43.78 -32.63 5.89
N LEU A 686 44.68 -32.51 6.89
CA LEU A 686 44.32 -32.06 8.24
C LEU A 686 43.94 -30.55 8.17
N ILE A 687 42.80 -30.19 8.75
CA ILE A 687 42.43 -28.82 8.92
C ILE A 687 42.89 -28.40 10.33
N GLU A 688 44.00 -27.65 10.41
CA GLU A 688 44.47 -27.09 11.69
C GLU A 688 43.52 -25.99 12.14
N ASP A 689 42.90 -26.14 13.31
CA ASP A 689 42.18 -25.08 13.98
C ASP A 689 43.16 -23.98 14.40
N ALA A 690 43.08 -22.83 13.76
CA ALA A 690 43.85 -21.65 14.13
C ALA A 690 43.35 -21.10 15.47
N ALA A 691 44.27 -20.92 16.42
CA ALA A 691 44.08 -20.21 17.68
C ALA A 691 43.47 -18.78 17.47
N PRO A 692 42.76 -18.24 18.47
CA PRO A 692 41.91 -17.06 18.29
C PRO A 692 42.72 -15.77 18.15
N GLY A 693 42.71 -15.19 16.95
CA GLY A 693 43.32 -13.89 16.65
C GLY A 693 42.99 -13.38 15.27
N SER A 694 41.95 -12.54 15.19
CA SER A 694 41.62 -11.53 14.15
C SER A 694 41.83 -11.91 12.69
N LYS A 695 40.74 -12.08 11.93
CA LYS A 695 40.40 -11.31 10.73
C LYS A 695 39.16 -11.86 9.99
N LYS A 696 38.40 -10.93 9.46
CA LYS A 696 37.15 -11.00 8.68
C LYS A 696 37.03 -12.20 7.74
N TYR A 697 35.93 -12.96 7.88
CA TYR A 697 35.51 -13.97 6.92
C TYR A 697 34.12 -13.67 6.33
N ALA A 698 34.03 -13.87 5.03
CA ALA A 698 32.83 -13.77 4.22
C ALA A 698 31.84 -14.90 4.59
N LYS A 699 30.57 -14.56 4.72
CA LYS A 699 29.49 -15.48 5.12
C LYS A 699 29.13 -16.45 4.00
N THR A 700 29.37 -17.73 4.18
CA THR A 700 28.72 -18.81 3.41
C THR A 700 27.60 -19.43 4.25
N GLY A 701 26.47 -19.74 3.60
CA GLY A 701 25.16 -20.00 4.21
C GLY A 701 25.03 -21.18 5.17
N ALA A 702 26.05 -22.02 5.37
CA ALA A 702 26.01 -23.16 6.31
C ALA A 702 26.24 -22.76 7.79
N GLY A 703 26.82 -21.58 8.05
CA GLY A 703 27.03 -21.08 9.40
C GLY A 703 25.78 -20.51 10.08
N LYS A 704 24.75 -20.09 9.31
CA LYS A 704 23.52 -19.48 9.86
C LYS A 704 22.60 -20.46 10.58
N LEU A 705 22.59 -21.74 10.22
CA LEU A 705 21.73 -22.74 10.85
C LEU A 705 22.27 -23.21 12.22
N LYS A 706 23.60 -23.20 12.43
CA LYS A 706 24.19 -23.53 13.73
C LYS A 706 24.12 -22.39 14.75
N MET A 707 24.23 -21.11 14.30
CA MET A 707 24.12 -19.97 15.21
C MET A 707 22.68 -19.67 15.66
N SER A 708 21.64 -20.06 14.88
CA SER A 708 20.25 -19.80 15.27
C SER A 708 19.76 -20.75 16.40
N LYS A 709 20.28 -21.98 16.49
CA LYS A 709 19.91 -22.89 17.59
C LYS A 709 20.67 -22.59 18.91
N SER A 710 21.94 -22.19 18.84
CA SER A 710 22.66 -21.78 20.05
C SER A 710 22.20 -20.43 20.63
N ALA A 711 21.63 -19.56 19.83
CA ALA A 711 21.06 -18.29 20.30
C ALA A 711 19.64 -18.42 20.87
N SER A 712 18.98 -19.58 20.73
CA SER A 712 17.61 -19.81 21.18
C SER A 712 17.48 -20.67 22.44
N VAL A 713 18.56 -21.35 22.88
CA VAL A 713 18.55 -22.15 24.12
C VAL A 713 19.00 -21.28 25.29
N SER A 714 18.08 -21.05 26.24
CA SER A 714 18.37 -20.31 27.46
C SER A 714 19.43 -21.07 28.29
N THR A 715 20.32 -20.36 28.94
CA THR A 715 21.29 -20.94 29.90
C THR A 715 20.64 -21.33 31.23
N GLU A 716 19.36 -21.06 31.42
CA GLU A 716 18.60 -21.34 32.62
C GLU A 716 17.25 -21.98 32.30
N ILE A 717 16.84 -22.98 33.09
CA ILE A 717 15.53 -23.59 33.12
C ILE A 717 14.90 -23.44 34.50
N ASN A 718 13.62 -22.99 34.53
CA ASN A 718 12.83 -22.85 35.75
C ASN A 718 11.83 -24.00 35.91
N LEU A 719 11.96 -24.78 36.97
CA LEU A 719 11.13 -25.92 37.29
C LEU A 719 10.22 -25.70 38.52
N ILE A 720 10.20 -24.49 39.09
CA ILE A 720 9.39 -24.16 40.27
C ILE A 720 7.91 -24.32 39.94
N GLY A 721 7.17 -24.99 40.82
CA GLY A 721 5.72 -25.20 40.66
C GLY A 721 5.33 -26.39 39.78
N LYS A 722 6.30 -27.16 39.25
CA LYS A 722 6.06 -28.40 38.51
C LYS A 722 6.01 -29.61 39.40
N THR A 723 5.27 -30.62 38.99
CA THR A 723 5.37 -31.95 39.60
C THR A 723 6.72 -32.61 39.26
N VAL A 724 7.17 -33.60 40.00
CA VAL A 724 8.46 -34.28 39.78
C VAL A 724 8.54 -34.89 38.39
N ASP A 725 7.49 -35.53 37.90
CA ASP A 725 7.47 -36.20 36.61
C ASP A 725 7.50 -35.18 35.47
N GLU A 726 6.73 -34.10 35.56
CA GLU A 726 6.74 -32.99 34.59
C GLU A 726 8.11 -32.27 34.54
N ALA A 727 8.71 -32.05 35.72
CA ALA A 727 10.00 -31.39 35.81
C ALA A 727 11.12 -32.23 35.17
N ILE A 728 11.12 -33.55 35.37
CA ILE A 728 12.11 -34.46 34.78
C ILE A 728 11.94 -34.54 33.25
N ALA A 729 10.71 -34.61 32.73
CA ALA A 729 10.45 -34.62 31.29
C ALA A 729 10.90 -33.34 30.61
N LEU A 730 10.66 -32.17 31.22
CA LEU A 730 11.12 -30.86 30.71
C LEU A 730 12.65 -30.72 30.80
N LEU A 731 13.22 -31.21 31.90
CA LEU A 731 14.67 -31.16 32.12
C LEU A 731 15.42 -32.03 31.10
N ASP A 732 14.93 -33.22 30.80
CA ASP A 732 15.55 -34.13 29.85
C ASP A 732 15.63 -33.49 28.44
N LYS A 733 14.54 -32.96 27.96
CA LYS A 733 14.49 -32.23 26.67
C LYS A 733 15.42 -31.01 26.66
N TYR A 734 15.41 -30.24 27.75
CA TYR A 734 16.24 -29.04 27.87
C TYR A 734 17.74 -29.37 27.89
N LEU A 735 18.15 -30.41 28.61
CA LEU A 735 19.55 -30.87 28.69
C LEU A 735 20.05 -31.36 27.33
N ASP A 736 19.21 -32.06 26.56
CA ASP A 736 19.53 -32.47 25.19
C ASP A 736 19.72 -31.28 24.28
N ASP A 737 18.81 -30.30 24.31
CA ASP A 737 18.91 -29.08 23.53
C ASP A 737 20.13 -28.24 23.92
N ALA A 738 20.44 -28.13 25.22
CA ALA A 738 21.58 -27.40 25.74
C ALA A 738 22.92 -28.09 25.38
N TYR A 739 22.99 -29.41 25.44
CA TYR A 739 24.13 -30.18 25.00
C TYR A 739 24.38 -30.06 23.49
N LEU A 740 23.31 -30.14 22.68
CA LEU A 740 23.38 -29.93 21.23
C LEU A 740 23.78 -28.50 20.86
N ALA A 741 23.42 -27.52 21.69
CA ALA A 741 23.81 -26.12 21.55
C ALA A 741 25.25 -25.84 22.03
N HIS A 742 25.96 -26.85 22.56
CA HIS A 742 27.34 -26.76 23.12
C HIS A 742 27.47 -25.72 24.24
N LEU A 743 26.44 -25.61 25.10
CA LEU A 743 26.55 -24.77 26.28
C LEU A 743 27.57 -25.39 27.26
N PRO A 744 28.48 -24.62 27.87
CA PRO A 744 29.46 -25.17 28.82
C PRO A 744 28.82 -25.59 30.15
N SER A 745 27.79 -24.86 30.57
CA SER A 745 27.02 -25.13 31.79
C SER A 745 25.61 -24.60 31.69
N VAL A 746 24.71 -25.16 32.50
CA VAL A 746 23.31 -24.73 32.59
C VAL A 746 22.86 -24.60 34.03
N ARG A 747 21.94 -23.70 34.27
CA ARG A 747 21.36 -23.38 35.56
C ARG A 747 19.93 -23.93 35.65
N ILE A 748 19.68 -24.78 36.68
CA ILE A 748 18.40 -25.48 36.87
C ILE A 748 17.78 -24.97 38.18
N VAL A 749 16.71 -24.18 38.05
CA VAL A 749 16.02 -23.56 39.18
C VAL A 749 14.87 -24.47 39.62
N HIS A 750 14.96 -25.08 40.78
CA HIS A 750 13.97 -26.02 41.35
C HIS A 750 13.34 -25.51 42.65
N GLY A 751 13.85 -24.41 43.20
CA GLY A 751 13.34 -23.81 44.44
C GLY A 751 13.84 -24.51 45.70
N LYS A 752 13.64 -23.86 46.86
CA LYS A 752 14.07 -24.35 48.18
C LYS A 752 13.03 -25.26 48.85
N GLY A 753 11.78 -25.38 48.38
CA GLY A 753 10.65 -26.12 49.00
C GLY A 753 10.97 -27.38 49.79
N THR A 754 10.20 -28.45 49.70
CA THR A 754 10.38 -29.72 50.43
C THR A 754 11.65 -30.50 50.01
N GLY A 755 12.36 -30.07 48.99
CA GLY A 755 13.55 -30.72 48.46
C GLY A 755 13.25 -31.88 47.49
N ALA A 756 12.02 -32.22 47.23
CA ALA A 756 11.64 -33.31 46.33
C ALA A 756 12.15 -33.10 44.91
N LEU A 757 11.92 -31.91 44.33
CA LEU A 757 12.40 -31.53 43.00
C LEU A 757 13.92 -31.50 42.93
N ARG A 758 14.62 -30.97 43.95
CA ARG A 758 16.08 -30.96 44.03
C ARG A 758 16.64 -32.37 43.95
N SER A 759 16.10 -33.29 44.81
CA SER A 759 16.54 -34.69 44.87
C SER A 759 16.28 -35.39 43.53
N ALA A 760 15.15 -35.18 42.90
CA ALA A 760 14.82 -35.75 41.59
C ALA A 760 15.75 -35.23 40.49
N VAL A 761 15.98 -33.91 40.41
CA VAL A 761 16.89 -33.26 39.44
C VAL A 761 18.32 -33.82 39.60
N GLN A 762 18.85 -33.87 40.82
CA GLN A 762 20.21 -34.42 41.09
C GLN A 762 20.31 -35.91 40.76
N SER A 763 19.27 -36.72 41.05
CA SER A 763 19.21 -38.12 40.67
C SER A 763 19.17 -38.33 39.17
N HIS A 764 18.47 -37.45 38.45
CA HIS A 764 18.39 -37.46 36.98
C HIS A 764 19.75 -37.09 36.37
N LEU A 765 20.37 -35.98 36.80
CA LEU A 765 21.69 -35.53 36.32
C LEU A 765 22.79 -36.61 36.51
N LYS A 766 22.77 -37.36 37.58
CA LYS A 766 23.71 -38.50 37.81
C LYS A 766 23.62 -39.58 36.75
N ARG A 767 22.48 -39.76 36.11
CA ARG A 767 22.23 -40.80 35.10
C ARG A 767 22.63 -40.36 33.69
N GLN A 768 22.83 -39.08 33.48
CA GLN A 768 23.14 -38.54 32.14
C GLN A 768 24.64 -38.66 31.86
N SER A 769 25.01 -39.34 30.78
CA SER A 769 26.39 -39.64 30.41
C SER A 769 27.20 -38.43 29.94
N TYR A 770 26.52 -37.36 29.48
CA TYR A 770 27.10 -36.11 28.95
C TYR A 770 27.23 -35.01 30.00
N ILE A 771 26.82 -35.24 31.24
CA ILE A 771 27.08 -34.33 32.37
C ILE A 771 28.46 -34.65 32.98
N LYS A 772 29.30 -33.65 33.14
CA LYS A 772 30.63 -33.73 33.74
C LYS A 772 30.57 -33.65 35.26
N SER A 773 29.89 -32.61 35.75
CA SER A 773 29.72 -32.34 37.18
C SER A 773 28.46 -31.54 37.40
N PHE A 774 27.94 -31.57 38.63
CA PHE A 774 26.89 -30.69 39.07
C PHE A 774 27.05 -30.34 40.54
N HIS A 775 26.67 -29.10 40.91
CA HIS A 775 26.74 -28.59 42.27
C HIS A 775 25.55 -27.67 42.58
N LEU A 776 25.30 -27.39 43.84
CA LEU A 776 24.31 -26.37 44.22
C LEU A 776 24.87 -24.97 43.96
N GLY A 777 24.01 -24.01 43.64
CA GLY A 777 24.40 -22.63 43.43
C GLY A 777 25.08 -22.02 44.68
N GLU A 778 26.10 -21.18 44.48
CA GLU A 778 26.78 -20.45 45.56
C GLU A 778 25.97 -19.20 45.98
N PHE A 779 26.47 -18.49 47.02
CA PHE A 779 25.83 -17.26 47.53
C PHE A 779 25.78 -16.19 46.43
N GLY A 780 24.56 -15.82 46.01
CA GLY A 780 24.30 -14.92 44.88
C GLY A 780 23.84 -15.62 43.61
N GLU A 781 23.95 -16.95 43.49
CA GLU A 781 23.50 -17.74 42.35
C GLU A 781 22.18 -18.50 42.62
N GLY A 782 21.52 -18.28 43.76
CA GLY A 782 20.23 -18.86 44.13
C GLY A 782 20.31 -19.94 45.20
N ASP A 783 21.48 -20.17 45.83
CA ASP A 783 21.76 -21.09 46.95
C ASP A 783 21.19 -22.52 46.72
N ALA A 784 20.66 -23.10 47.78
CA ALA A 784 20.04 -24.43 47.77
C ALA A 784 18.78 -24.58 46.85
N GLY A 785 18.31 -23.51 46.19
CA GLY A 785 17.18 -23.54 45.27
C GLY A 785 17.57 -23.76 43.80
N VAL A 786 18.89 -23.84 43.51
CA VAL A 786 19.41 -23.94 42.14
C VAL A 786 20.47 -25.05 42.10
N THR A 787 20.51 -25.80 41.01
CA THR A 787 21.60 -26.74 40.69
C THR A 787 22.23 -26.30 39.37
N ILE A 788 23.56 -26.16 39.35
CA ILE A 788 24.35 -25.88 38.17
C ILE A 788 24.91 -27.18 37.63
N ALA A 789 24.73 -27.49 36.37
CA ALA A 789 25.22 -28.67 35.70
C ALA A 789 26.22 -28.29 34.60
N GLU A 790 27.42 -28.88 34.62
CA GLU A 790 28.47 -28.71 33.61
C GLU A 790 28.44 -29.87 32.64
N PHE A 791 28.55 -29.60 31.36
CA PHE A 791 28.64 -30.61 30.32
C PHE A 791 30.09 -31.06 30.10
N LYS A 792 30.25 -32.29 29.57
CA LYS A 792 31.58 -32.82 29.22
C LYS A 792 32.17 -32.18 28.00
#